data_b1b659f78693ac0f66358b95e4012ccb
#
_entry.id   b1b659f78693ac0f66358b95e4012ccb
#
_cell.length_a   1.000
_cell.length_b   1.000
_cell.length_c   1.000
_cell.angle_alpha   90.00
_cell.angle_beta   90.00
_cell.angle_gamma   90.00
#
_symmetry.space_group_name_H-M   'P 1'
#
loop_
_entity.id
_entity.type
_entity.pdbx_description
1 polymer ?
#
loop_
_entity_poly.entity_id
_entity_poly.type
_entity_poly.pdbx_seq_one_letter_code
_entity_poly.pdbx_strand_id
1 'polypeptide(L)'
;MEELICREGTVHSVIFQNAENGYTVLRLLTEEGEVVTVVGCIPCVAPGEHLTVTGTWEVHPQHGEQLKAQELERTLPEEEEDIFAYLSSGVCKGVGPTTARRIVDRFGLETLDILEAEPERLQEIRGITAKKAMEIGELFRQHMGLRRLMEFLSRYQLPPVLAIRLRQQYGDGAIRVVEKNPYLLSDDVCGVDFSVTDTMALSMGFAEDCTERLEAALTFELTYNENNGHVFLPKDKLLAATCQLLSCGVEQVEAALDALAEHHAVVIQRIANVEAVYLRRLWEAETSACARLLALLEMDADESRFADRTVAEIEKEQGITYAPLQRQAVELAAKVGVILLTGGPGTGKTTTVRGIVALFQKMGLNIVLAAPTGRAAKRMSELTGMEAQTVHRLLGMTWNEAAHQVTFQKTEKEPLEAEAVIVDEMSMVDVSLFSALLRALRPGTRLVLVGDADQLPSVGAGNVFSDLIRSKKIETVFLREVFRQAEQSAIIRNAHRVNLGESPDLKGNQGDFFFLCRRDAQRAVATVLELCKTRLPDNMHIPAEQIQVLTPTRKGPCGTINLNRLLQEALNPRTPGKREILWGERVFRVGDRIMQTRNDYDVVWQKDDGTVGTGMFNGDVGRIAEIDAGGEWLALDFDGRKAPYSVEMLSEIDLAYAQTVHKAQGSEYRCVVLAAMPSAPSLMVRGVLYTALTRARELLVIVGDDAAIRSMAANDRQQKRYSGLKWRLCHAGDASE
;
A
#
# COMPACT_ATOMS: atom_id res chain seq x y z
N MET A 1 15.42 -31.61 -6.60
CA MET A 1 14.92 -31.15 -7.91
C MET A 1 13.62 -31.91 -8.09
N GLU A 2 12.51 -31.21 -8.07
CA GLU A 2 11.21 -31.81 -8.41
C GLU A 2 11.26 -32.19 -9.88
N GLU A 3 10.83 -33.40 -10.20
CA GLU A 3 10.88 -33.95 -11.56
C GLU A 3 9.78 -33.24 -12.39
N LEU A 4 10.17 -32.47 -13.40
CA LEU A 4 9.23 -31.85 -14.34
C LEU A 4 8.63 -32.93 -15.23
N ILE A 5 7.32 -32.99 -15.25
CA ILE A 5 6.55 -33.97 -16.01
C ILE A 5 5.73 -33.23 -17.07
N CYS A 6 5.78 -33.74 -18.30
CA CYS A 6 4.97 -33.27 -19.42
C CYS A 6 3.74 -34.18 -19.59
N ARG A 7 2.56 -33.59 -19.79
CA ARG A 7 1.31 -34.27 -20.12
C ARG A 7 0.61 -33.53 -21.26
N GLU A 8 0.15 -34.29 -22.23
CA GLU A 8 -0.58 -33.80 -23.40
C GLU A 8 -1.98 -34.40 -23.46
N GLY A 9 -2.95 -33.61 -23.86
CA GLY A 9 -4.32 -34.08 -23.97
C GLY A 9 -5.33 -32.97 -24.24
N THR A 10 -6.61 -33.33 -24.32
CA THR A 10 -7.72 -32.41 -24.56
C THR A 10 -8.40 -32.01 -23.24
N VAL A 11 -8.77 -30.75 -23.10
CA VAL A 11 -9.53 -30.25 -21.95
C VAL A 11 -10.91 -30.85 -21.93
N HIS A 12 -11.14 -31.76 -20.99
CA HIS A 12 -12.43 -32.42 -20.82
C HIS A 12 -13.44 -31.50 -20.13
N SER A 13 -13.03 -30.83 -19.05
CA SER A 13 -13.88 -29.88 -18.34
C SER A 13 -13.07 -28.89 -17.52
N VAL A 14 -13.60 -27.66 -17.38
CA VAL A 14 -13.10 -26.65 -16.47
C VAL A 14 -13.92 -26.71 -15.19
N ILE A 15 -13.26 -27.01 -14.06
CA ILE A 15 -13.91 -27.15 -12.75
C ILE A 15 -14.07 -25.78 -12.11
N PHE A 16 -13.02 -24.95 -12.18
CA PHE A 16 -12.98 -23.60 -11.62
C PHE A 16 -12.10 -22.70 -12.48
N GLN A 17 -12.52 -21.46 -12.67
CA GLN A 17 -11.73 -20.44 -13.36
C GLN A 17 -12.00 -19.09 -12.73
N ASN A 18 -10.92 -18.43 -12.27
CA ASN A 18 -10.98 -17.06 -11.79
C ASN A 18 -10.68 -16.09 -12.94
N ALA A 19 -11.64 -15.24 -13.27
CA ALA A 19 -11.51 -14.28 -14.39
C ALA A 19 -10.49 -13.15 -14.12
N GLU A 20 -10.22 -12.84 -12.85
CA GLU A 20 -9.34 -11.71 -12.49
C GLU A 20 -7.86 -12.09 -12.53
N ASN A 21 -7.50 -13.29 -12.04
CA ASN A 21 -6.10 -13.72 -11.96
C ASN A 21 -5.75 -14.88 -12.89
N GLY A 22 -6.74 -15.40 -13.63
CA GLY A 22 -6.56 -16.48 -14.59
C GLY A 22 -6.31 -17.86 -13.95
N TYR A 23 -6.38 -18.00 -12.62
CA TYR A 23 -6.20 -19.30 -11.97
C TYR A 23 -7.32 -20.25 -12.38
N THR A 24 -6.94 -21.43 -12.83
CA THR A 24 -7.87 -22.43 -13.38
C THR A 24 -7.56 -23.81 -12.81
N VAL A 25 -8.63 -24.54 -12.52
CA VAL A 25 -8.62 -25.96 -12.22
C VAL A 25 -9.39 -26.66 -13.33
N LEU A 26 -8.74 -27.55 -14.06
CA LEU A 26 -9.36 -28.27 -15.18
C LEU A 26 -9.03 -29.76 -15.14
N ARG A 27 -9.80 -30.54 -15.88
CA ARG A 27 -9.53 -31.95 -16.17
C ARG A 27 -9.03 -32.11 -17.59
N LEU A 28 -7.82 -32.62 -17.72
CA LEU A 28 -7.16 -32.94 -18.98
C LEU A 28 -7.35 -34.43 -19.25
N LEU A 29 -7.92 -34.79 -20.41
CA LEU A 29 -8.01 -36.17 -20.90
C LEU A 29 -6.77 -36.39 -21.77
N THR A 30 -5.86 -37.25 -21.32
CA THR A 30 -4.67 -37.61 -22.07
C THR A 30 -4.98 -38.56 -23.21
N GLU A 31 -4.11 -38.73 -24.19
CA GLU A 31 -4.26 -39.68 -25.29
C GLU A 31 -4.34 -41.13 -24.81
N GLU A 32 -3.78 -41.44 -23.62
CA GLU A 32 -3.85 -42.74 -22.99
C GLU A 32 -5.21 -43.01 -22.32
N GLY A 33 -6.14 -42.04 -22.33
CA GLY A 33 -7.44 -42.10 -21.72
C GLY A 33 -7.45 -41.83 -20.21
N GLU A 34 -6.39 -41.35 -19.65
CA GLU A 34 -6.25 -40.95 -18.24
C GLU A 34 -6.80 -39.52 -18.04
N VAL A 35 -7.52 -39.28 -16.95
CA VAL A 35 -7.99 -37.94 -16.59
C VAL A 35 -7.10 -37.34 -15.52
N VAL A 36 -6.33 -36.33 -15.89
CA VAL A 36 -5.40 -35.61 -15.02
C VAL A 36 -6.01 -34.28 -14.58
N THR A 37 -6.01 -34.00 -13.27
CA THR A 37 -6.38 -32.67 -12.77
C THR A 37 -5.19 -31.73 -12.91
N VAL A 38 -5.35 -30.68 -13.70
CA VAL A 38 -4.34 -29.64 -13.91
C VAL A 38 -4.75 -28.36 -13.20
N VAL A 39 -3.81 -27.76 -12.50
CA VAL A 39 -4.01 -26.47 -11.79
C VAL A 39 -2.93 -25.48 -12.18
N GLY A 40 -3.30 -24.23 -12.37
CA GLY A 40 -2.34 -23.19 -12.72
C GLY A 40 -2.99 -21.93 -13.25
N CYS A 41 -2.18 -20.96 -13.68
CA CYS A 41 -2.67 -19.76 -14.34
C CYS A 41 -2.93 -20.08 -15.84
N ILE A 42 -4.17 -20.50 -16.17
CA ILE A 42 -4.59 -20.91 -17.52
C ILE A 42 -5.88 -20.12 -17.87
N PRO A 43 -5.79 -18.82 -18.06
CA PRO A 43 -6.96 -17.98 -18.27
C PRO A 43 -7.64 -18.27 -19.62
N CYS A 44 -8.96 -18.11 -19.65
CA CYS A 44 -9.79 -18.28 -20.84
C CYS A 44 -9.64 -19.64 -21.52
N VAL A 45 -9.31 -20.71 -20.78
CA VAL A 45 -9.30 -22.07 -21.31
C VAL A 45 -10.73 -22.63 -21.37
N ALA A 46 -11.01 -23.41 -22.39
CA ALA A 46 -12.30 -24.00 -22.61
C ALA A 46 -12.21 -25.51 -22.90
N PRO A 47 -13.27 -26.30 -22.60
CA PRO A 47 -13.35 -27.68 -23.02
C PRO A 47 -13.18 -27.84 -24.54
N GLY A 48 -12.47 -28.88 -24.96
CA GLY A 48 -12.11 -29.12 -26.36
C GLY A 48 -10.77 -28.54 -26.80
N GLU A 49 -10.16 -27.65 -26.03
CA GLU A 49 -8.79 -27.21 -26.34
C GLU A 49 -7.76 -28.30 -26.06
N HIS A 50 -6.73 -28.37 -26.89
CA HIS A 50 -5.61 -29.28 -26.67
C HIS A 50 -4.49 -28.56 -25.91
N LEU A 51 -4.00 -29.19 -24.83
CA LEU A 51 -2.97 -28.63 -23.97
C LEU A 51 -1.79 -29.58 -23.84
N THR A 52 -0.58 -29.02 -23.94
CA THR A 52 0.65 -29.64 -23.48
C THR A 52 1.10 -28.92 -22.20
N VAL A 53 1.05 -29.62 -21.08
CA VAL A 53 1.32 -29.07 -19.76
C VAL A 53 2.61 -29.66 -19.20
N THR A 54 3.58 -28.79 -18.90
CA THR A 54 4.79 -29.17 -18.17
C THR A 54 4.70 -28.62 -16.76
N GLY A 55 4.86 -29.49 -15.75
CA GLY A 55 4.70 -29.07 -14.35
C GLY A 55 5.15 -30.11 -13.35
N THR A 56 4.81 -29.89 -12.09
CA THR A 56 5.14 -30.77 -10.95
C THR A 56 3.87 -31.32 -10.32
N TRP A 57 3.92 -32.57 -9.86
CA TRP A 57 2.82 -33.12 -9.10
C TRP A 57 2.76 -32.54 -7.69
N GLU A 58 1.60 -32.03 -7.32
CA GLU A 58 1.26 -31.62 -5.96
C GLU A 58 0.07 -32.47 -5.44
N VAL A 59 0.09 -32.80 -4.15
CA VAL A 59 -1.03 -33.49 -3.51
C VAL A 59 -1.84 -32.45 -2.73
N HIS A 60 -3.01 -32.13 -3.25
CA HIS A 60 -3.95 -31.25 -2.55
C HIS A 60 -4.69 -32.02 -1.45
N PRO A 61 -4.79 -31.48 -0.21
CA PRO A 61 -5.37 -32.19 0.94
C PRO A 61 -6.81 -32.68 0.74
N GLN A 62 -7.59 -32.02 -0.12
CA GLN A 62 -9.00 -32.33 -0.37
C GLN A 62 -9.29 -32.88 -1.77
N HIS A 63 -8.43 -32.55 -2.76
CA HIS A 63 -8.69 -32.87 -4.17
C HIS A 63 -7.72 -33.89 -4.74
N GLY A 64 -6.81 -34.44 -3.93
CA GLY A 64 -5.86 -35.48 -4.34
C GLY A 64 -4.70 -34.97 -5.18
N GLU A 65 -4.17 -35.83 -6.05
CA GLU A 65 -3.04 -35.49 -6.91
C GLU A 65 -3.44 -34.52 -8.02
N GLN A 66 -2.65 -33.47 -8.20
CA GLN A 66 -2.86 -32.42 -9.20
C GLN A 66 -1.53 -32.09 -9.86
N LEU A 67 -1.54 -31.88 -11.17
CA LEU A 67 -0.39 -31.39 -11.93
C LEU A 67 -0.41 -29.86 -11.92
N LYS A 68 0.55 -29.26 -11.23
CA LYS A 68 0.71 -27.81 -11.21
C LYS A 68 1.50 -27.37 -12.43
N ALA A 69 0.81 -26.67 -13.33
CA ALA A 69 1.37 -26.17 -14.56
C ALA A 69 2.42 -25.09 -14.30
N GLN A 70 3.61 -25.26 -14.89
CA GLN A 70 4.68 -24.26 -14.92
C GLN A 70 4.85 -23.69 -16.33
N GLU A 71 4.81 -24.56 -17.34
CA GLU A 71 4.80 -24.20 -18.75
C GLU A 71 3.57 -24.80 -19.44
N LEU A 72 3.03 -24.08 -20.39
CA LEU A 72 1.80 -24.46 -21.08
C LEU A 72 1.86 -24.08 -22.56
N GLU A 73 1.63 -25.07 -23.40
CA GLU A 73 1.32 -24.86 -24.81
C GLU A 73 -0.15 -25.21 -25.08
N ARG A 74 -0.83 -24.45 -25.93
CA ARG A 74 -2.25 -24.60 -26.22
C ARG A 74 -2.50 -24.52 -27.71
N THR A 75 -3.30 -25.43 -28.21
CA THR A 75 -3.82 -25.38 -29.58
C THR A 75 -5.34 -25.33 -29.58
N LEU A 76 -5.89 -24.77 -30.65
CA LEU A 76 -7.34 -24.77 -30.86
C LEU A 76 -7.79 -26.18 -31.18
N PRO A 77 -9.09 -26.50 -30.93
CA PRO A 77 -9.66 -27.77 -31.33
C PRO A 77 -9.51 -28.03 -32.83
N GLU A 78 -9.06 -29.24 -33.20
CA GLU A 78 -8.86 -29.64 -34.59
C GLU A 78 -9.91 -30.72 -35.04
N GLU A 79 -10.64 -31.32 -34.06
CA GLU A 79 -11.72 -32.30 -34.35
C GLU A 79 -13.10 -31.67 -34.17
N GLU A 80 -14.07 -32.11 -34.95
CA GLU A 80 -15.45 -31.56 -34.91
C GLU A 80 -16.12 -31.68 -33.53
N GLU A 81 -15.88 -32.75 -32.79
CA GLU A 81 -16.45 -32.94 -31.46
C GLU A 81 -15.80 -32.00 -30.43
N ASP A 82 -14.50 -31.73 -30.56
CA ASP A 82 -13.78 -30.78 -29.71
C ASP A 82 -14.16 -29.33 -30.02
N ILE A 83 -14.36 -28.99 -31.30
CA ILE A 83 -14.91 -27.70 -31.74
C ILE A 83 -16.33 -27.52 -31.18
N PHE A 84 -17.15 -28.56 -31.18
CA PHE A 84 -18.45 -28.50 -30.56
C PHE A 84 -18.39 -28.30 -29.05
N ALA A 85 -17.50 -29.02 -28.35
CA ALA A 85 -17.29 -28.85 -26.91
C ALA A 85 -16.84 -27.42 -26.59
N TYR A 86 -15.90 -26.91 -27.35
CA TYR A 86 -15.37 -25.55 -27.23
C TYR A 86 -16.46 -24.46 -27.38
N LEU A 87 -17.28 -24.54 -28.44
CA LEU A 87 -18.33 -23.55 -28.69
C LEU A 87 -19.50 -23.67 -27.70
N SER A 88 -19.79 -24.87 -27.22
CA SER A 88 -20.88 -25.09 -26.24
C SER A 88 -20.51 -24.73 -24.82
N SER A 89 -19.23 -24.54 -24.51
CA SER A 89 -18.70 -24.19 -23.17
C SER A 89 -19.06 -22.79 -22.70
N GLY A 90 -19.56 -21.91 -23.59
CA GLY A 90 -19.89 -20.52 -23.30
C GLY A 90 -18.81 -19.51 -23.70
N VAL A 91 -17.76 -19.93 -24.39
CA VAL A 91 -16.74 -19.04 -25.01
C VAL A 91 -17.39 -17.94 -25.86
N CYS A 92 -18.46 -18.30 -26.58
CA CYS A 92 -19.27 -17.35 -27.34
C CYS A 92 -20.62 -17.13 -26.66
N LYS A 93 -20.83 -16.03 -25.95
CA LYS A 93 -22.15 -15.68 -25.38
C LYS A 93 -23.21 -15.70 -26.47
N GLY A 94 -24.28 -16.47 -26.26
CA GLY A 94 -25.38 -16.60 -27.22
C GLY A 94 -25.28 -17.82 -28.17
N VAL A 95 -24.20 -18.61 -28.07
CA VAL A 95 -24.05 -19.91 -28.71
C VAL A 95 -24.25 -21.00 -27.65
N GLY A 96 -25.45 -21.55 -27.56
CA GLY A 96 -25.71 -22.72 -26.69
C GLY A 96 -25.47 -24.05 -27.45
N PRO A 97 -25.49 -25.19 -26.75
CA PRO A 97 -25.19 -26.52 -27.34
C PRO A 97 -25.92 -26.83 -28.65
N THR A 98 -27.21 -26.48 -28.73
CA THR A 98 -28.01 -26.69 -29.94
C THR A 98 -27.56 -25.85 -31.11
N THR A 99 -27.09 -24.59 -30.84
CA THR A 99 -26.58 -23.69 -31.87
C THR A 99 -25.19 -24.12 -32.27
N ALA A 100 -24.34 -24.47 -31.31
CA ALA A 100 -22.98 -24.97 -31.54
C ALA A 100 -23.00 -26.22 -32.46
N ARG A 101 -23.86 -27.20 -32.18
CA ARG A 101 -23.98 -28.40 -33.01
C ARG A 101 -24.36 -28.05 -34.45
N ARG A 102 -25.34 -27.17 -34.67
CA ARG A 102 -25.71 -26.70 -36.03
C ARG A 102 -24.62 -25.98 -36.77
N ILE A 103 -23.80 -25.23 -36.05
CA ILE A 103 -22.64 -24.52 -36.64
C ILE A 103 -21.60 -25.54 -37.09
N VAL A 104 -21.24 -26.49 -36.22
CA VAL A 104 -20.26 -27.53 -36.55
C VAL A 104 -20.78 -28.48 -37.64
N ASP A 105 -22.04 -28.94 -37.60
CA ASP A 105 -22.65 -29.79 -38.61
C ASP A 105 -22.65 -29.10 -40.00
N ARG A 106 -22.67 -27.74 -40.05
CA ARG A 106 -22.71 -27.00 -41.33
C ARG A 106 -21.33 -26.72 -41.87
N PHE A 107 -20.35 -26.38 -40.98
CA PHE A 107 -19.04 -25.87 -41.40
C PHE A 107 -17.89 -26.84 -41.04
N GLY A 108 -18.13 -27.88 -40.23
CA GLY A 108 -17.11 -28.86 -39.86
C GLY A 108 -15.88 -28.24 -39.27
N LEU A 109 -14.70 -28.59 -39.75
CA LEU A 109 -13.41 -28.12 -39.29
C LEU A 109 -13.15 -26.62 -39.61
N GLU A 110 -13.83 -26.03 -40.63
CA GLU A 110 -13.72 -24.61 -40.97
C GLU A 110 -14.49 -23.71 -39.98
N THR A 111 -15.16 -24.25 -38.99
CA THR A 111 -16.04 -23.51 -38.08
C THR A 111 -15.32 -22.34 -37.39
N LEU A 112 -14.14 -22.54 -36.85
CA LEU A 112 -13.40 -21.49 -36.13
C LEU A 112 -12.90 -20.39 -37.06
N ASP A 113 -12.44 -20.74 -38.24
CA ASP A 113 -12.00 -19.79 -39.27
C ASP A 113 -13.17 -18.91 -39.76
N ILE A 114 -14.35 -19.51 -39.96
CA ILE A 114 -15.57 -18.78 -40.33
C ILE A 114 -16.01 -17.82 -39.23
N LEU A 115 -15.95 -18.24 -37.97
CA LEU A 115 -16.30 -17.39 -36.85
C LEU A 115 -15.36 -16.17 -36.73
N GLU A 116 -14.09 -16.34 -37.05
CA GLU A 116 -13.12 -15.25 -37.03
C GLU A 116 -13.17 -14.35 -38.27
N ALA A 117 -13.13 -14.94 -39.49
CA ALA A 117 -12.93 -14.22 -40.72
C ALA A 117 -14.25 -13.84 -41.44
N GLU A 118 -15.25 -14.74 -41.43
CA GLU A 118 -16.46 -14.62 -42.25
C GLU A 118 -17.75 -14.87 -41.41
N PRO A 119 -17.97 -14.17 -40.27
CA PRO A 119 -19.09 -14.46 -39.37
C PRO A 119 -20.45 -14.28 -40.05
N GLU A 120 -20.56 -13.50 -41.11
CA GLU A 120 -21.80 -13.36 -41.89
C GLU A 120 -22.30 -14.68 -42.45
N ARG A 121 -21.44 -15.66 -42.71
CA ARG A 121 -21.85 -17.00 -43.17
C ARG A 121 -22.68 -17.79 -42.15
N LEU A 122 -22.63 -17.41 -40.89
CA LEU A 122 -23.51 -18.00 -39.85
C LEU A 122 -24.99 -17.78 -40.15
N GLN A 123 -25.35 -16.84 -41.03
CA GLN A 123 -26.75 -16.68 -41.48
C GLN A 123 -27.27 -17.84 -42.29
N GLU A 124 -26.40 -18.71 -42.84
CA GLU A 124 -26.79 -19.93 -43.50
C GLU A 124 -27.51 -20.91 -42.55
N ILE A 125 -27.35 -20.70 -41.25
CA ILE A 125 -27.92 -21.54 -40.19
C ILE A 125 -29.29 -21.01 -39.78
N ARG A 126 -30.31 -21.82 -39.86
CA ARG A 126 -31.68 -21.45 -39.48
C ARG A 126 -31.75 -20.97 -38.02
N GLY A 127 -32.15 -19.70 -37.84
CA GLY A 127 -32.33 -19.09 -36.52
C GLY A 127 -31.18 -18.15 -36.09
N ILE A 128 -30.17 -17.98 -36.92
CA ILE A 128 -29.13 -16.96 -36.74
C ILE A 128 -29.42 -15.80 -37.67
N THR A 129 -29.70 -14.60 -37.11
CA THR A 129 -29.89 -13.36 -37.88
C THR A 129 -28.54 -12.72 -38.22
N ALA A 130 -28.51 -11.84 -39.22
CA ALA A 130 -27.30 -11.09 -39.55
C ALA A 130 -26.68 -10.39 -38.33
N LYS A 131 -27.51 -9.73 -37.55
CA LYS A 131 -27.07 -9.06 -36.31
C LYS A 131 -26.42 -10.04 -35.32
N LYS A 132 -27.07 -11.18 -35.08
CA LYS A 132 -26.56 -12.21 -34.16
C LYS A 132 -25.27 -12.86 -34.69
N ALA A 133 -25.16 -13.07 -36.01
CA ALA A 133 -23.95 -13.57 -36.66
C ALA A 133 -22.76 -12.65 -36.37
N MET A 134 -22.94 -11.35 -36.57
CA MET A 134 -21.90 -10.36 -36.32
C MET A 134 -21.55 -10.25 -34.83
N GLU A 135 -22.53 -10.30 -33.93
CA GLU A 135 -22.30 -10.30 -32.47
C GLU A 135 -21.47 -11.52 -32.03
N ILE A 136 -21.77 -12.72 -32.57
CA ILE A 136 -21.02 -13.94 -32.26
C ILE A 136 -19.59 -13.83 -32.77
N GLY A 137 -19.39 -13.38 -34.02
CA GLY A 137 -18.05 -13.19 -34.59
C GLY A 137 -17.22 -12.14 -33.84
N GLU A 138 -17.87 -11.06 -33.41
CA GLU A 138 -17.17 -10.03 -32.62
C GLU A 138 -16.71 -10.57 -31.26
N LEU A 139 -17.57 -11.28 -30.52
CA LEU A 139 -17.23 -11.92 -29.26
C LEU A 139 -16.13 -12.98 -29.43
N PHE A 140 -16.18 -13.75 -30.51
CA PHE A 140 -15.15 -14.73 -30.81
C PHE A 140 -13.79 -14.07 -31.09
N ARG A 141 -13.76 -13.04 -31.95
CA ARG A 141 -12.53 -12.25 -32.21
C ARG A 141 -11.97 -11.63 -30.93
N GLN A 142 -12.85 -11.14 -30.09
CA GLN A 142 -12.45 -10.62 -28.79
C GLN A 142 -11.79 -11.66 -27.90
N HIS A 143 -12.31 -12.86 -27.85
CA HIS A 143 -11.74 -13.98 -27.11
C HIS A 143 -10.39 -14.41 -27.71
N MET A 144 -10.32 -14.53 -29.02
CA MET A 144 -9.09 -14.88 -29.72
C MET A 144 -8.00 -13.83 -29.57
N GLY A 145 -8.35 -12.54 -29.59
CA GLY A 145 -7.39 -11.45 -29.37
C GLY A 145 -6.77 -11.51 -27.96
N LEU A 146 -7.57 -11.78 -26.94
CA LEU A 146 -7.07 -11.94 -25.57
C LEU A 146 -6.16 -13.19 -25.45
N ARG A 147 -6.54 -14.29 -26.05
CA ARG A 147 -5.73 -15.52 -26.07
C ARG A 147 -4.35 -15.27 -26.73
N ARG A 148 -4.31 -14.66 -27.91
CA ARG A 148 -3.05 -14.34 -28.60
C ARG A 148 -2.14 -13.43 -27.76
N LEU A 149 -2.74 -12.47 -27.05
CA LEU A 149 -1.98 -11.59 -26.16
C LEU A 149 -1.40 -12.36 -24.97
N MET A 150 -2.14 -13.32 -24.39
CA MET A 150 -1.64 -14.18 -23.33
C MET A 150 -0.50 -15.09 -23.79
N GLU A 151 -0.63 -15.69 -24.97
CA GLU A 151 0.41 -16.50 -25.59
C GLU A 151 1.67 -15.68 -25.87
N PHE A 152 1.50 -14.43 -26.33
CA PHE A 152 2.60 -13.50 -26.53
C PHE A 152 3.33 -13.21 -25.19
N LEU A 153 2.60 -12.88 -24.14
CA LEU A 153 3.17 -12.58 -22.82
C LEU A 153 3.86 -13.81 -22.19
N SER A 154 3.27 -14.99 -22.35
CA SER A 154 3.82 -16.24 -21.80
C SER A 154 5.20 -16.58 -22.38
N ARG A 155 5.48 -16.24 -23.64
CA ARG A 155 6.82 -16.42 -24.26
C ARG A 155 7.93 -15.67 -23.51
N TYR A 156 7.56 -14.60 -22.81
CA TYR A 156 8.47 -13.77 -22.01
C TYR A 156 8.30 -13.99 -20.52
N GLN A 157 7.63 -15.08 -20.10
CA GLN A 157 7.37 -15.44 -18.69
C GLN A 157 6.62 -14.34 -17.93
N LEU A 158 5.81 -13.53 -18.63
CA LEU A 158 4.99 -12.50 -18.03
C LEU A 158 3.64 -13.06 -17.56
N PRO A 159 3.10 -12.57 -16.43
CA PRO A 159 1.83 -13.06 -15.92
C PRO A 159 0.69 -12.82 -16.91
N PRO A 160 -0.16 -13.83 -17.22
CA PRO A 160 -1.27 -13.69 -18.15
C PRO A 160 -2.30 -12.62 -17.75
N VAL A 161 -2.39 -12.26 -16.46
CA VAL A 161 -3.26 -11.18 -15.97
C VAL A 161 -2.95 -9.82 -16.63
N LEU A 162 -1.71 -9.62 -17.08
CA LEU A 162 -1.33 -8.41 -17.85
C LEU A 162 -2.08 -8.29 -19.18
N ALA A 163 -2.48 -9.41 -19.80
CA ALA A 163 -3.25 -9.39 -21.03
C ALA A 163 -4.59 -8.66 -20.87
N ILE A 164 -5.24 -8.82 -19.73
CA ILE A 164 -6.51 -8.16 -19.43
C ILE A 164 -6.29 -6.65 -19.36
N ARG A 165 -5.25 -6.20 -18.63
CA ARG A 165 -4.91 -4.77 -18.49
C ARG A 165 -4.52 -4.14 -19.82
N LEU A 166 -3.62 -4.78 -20.55
CA LEU A 166 -3.16 -4.31 -21.87
C LEU A 166 -4.31 -4.19 -22.86
N ARG A 167 -5.24 -5.13 -22.83
CA ARG A 167 -6.41 -5.08 -23.68
C ARG A 167 -7.38 -3.98 -23.31
N GLN A 168 -7.60 -3.73 -22.03
CA GLN A 168 -8.42 -2.61 -21.55
C GLN A 168 -7.84 -1.27 -22.00
N GLN A 169 -6.51 -1.15 -22.00
CA GLN A 169 -5.80 0.09 -22.35
C GLN A 169 -5.62 0.31 -23.86
N TYR A 170 -5.26 -0.75 -24.60
CA TYR A 170 -4.85 -0.65 -26.01
C TYR A 170 -5.77 -1.40 -26.98
N GLY A 171 -6.83 -2.05 -26.47
CA GLY A 171 -7.77 -2.84 -27.28
C GLY A 171 -7.10 -4.00 -28.00
N ASP A 172 -7.58 -4.27 -29.21
CA ASP A 172 -7.06 -5.39 -30.03
C ASP A 172 -5.66 -5.09 -30.64
N GLY A 173 -5.18 -3.84 -30.52
CA GLY A 173 -3.83 -3.45 -30.96
C GLY A 173 -2.73 -3.68 -29.93
N ALA A 174 -3.04 -4.22 -28.74
CA ALA A 174 -2.12 -4.33 -27.62
C ALA A 174 -0.78 -5.01 -27.97
N ILE A 175 -0.80 -6.13 -28.70
CA ILE A 175 0.43 -6.83 -29.13
C ILE A 175 1.33 -5.88 -29.94
N ARG A 176 0.78 -5.20 -30.95
CA ARG A 176 1.55 -4.28 -31.79
C ARG A 176 2.12 -3.10 -31.02
N VAL A 177 1.39 -2.63 -30.02
CA VAL A 177 1.86 -1.53 -29.15
C VAL A 177 3.04 -2.00 -28.31
N VAL A 178 2.95 -3.18 -27.71
CA VAL A 178 4.05 -3.76 -26.91
C VAL A 178 5.24 -4.16 -27.80
N GLU A 179 5.01 -4.70 -28.99
CA GLU A 179 6.10 -4.98 -29.96
C GLU A 179 6.82 -3.71 -30.40
N LYS A 180 6.12 -2.58 -30.52
CA LYS A 180 6.72 -1.30 -30.86
C LYS A 180 7.47 -0.66 -29.71
N ASN A 181 6.97 -0.80 -28.49
CA ASN A 181 7.63 -0.30 -27.28
C ASN A 181 7.32 -1.20 -26.08
N PRO A 182 8.17 -2.21 -25.81
CA PRO A 182 7.98 -3.12 -24.67
C PRO A 182 8.03 -2.41 -23.31
N TYR A 183 8.73 -1.27 -23.24
CA TYR A 183 8.91 -0.53 -21.96
C TYR A 183 7.62 0.08 -21.42
N LEU A 184 6.54 0.14 -22.23
CA LEU A 184 5.20 0.47 -21.74
C LEU A 184 4.68 -0.51 -20.67
N LEU A 185 5.24 -1.72 -20.61
CA LEU A 185 4.93 -2.68 -19.54
C LEU A 185 5.46 -2.25 -18.16
N SER A 186 6.44 -1.34 -18.12
CA SER A 186 7.01 -0.82 -16.86
C SER A 186 6.27 0.42 -16.35
N ASP A 187 5.20 0.84 -17.00
CA ASP A 187 4.38 1.95 -16.52
C ASP A 187 3.58 1.61 -15.25
N ASP A 188 3.00 2.63 -14.62
CA ASP A 188 2.20 2.47 -13.39
C ASP A 188 0.97 1.57 -13.59
N VAL A 189 0.48 1.41 -14.83
CA VAL A 189 -0.71 0.61 -15.16
C VAL A 189 -0.36 -0.87 -15.23
N CYS A 190 0.69 -1.21 -15.94
CA CYS A 190 1.13 -2.60 -16.11
C CYS A 190 1.93 -3.09 -14.91
N GLY A 191 2.80 -2.24 -14.35
CA GLY A 191 3.56 -2.49 -13.13
C GLY A 191 4.58 -3.62 -13.23
N VAL A 192 5.08 -3.91 -14.43
CA VAL A 192 6.16 -4.90 -14.63
C VAL A 192 7.49 -4.26 -14.24
N ASP A 193 8.33 -4.99 -13.51
CA ASP A 193 9.65 -4.52 -13.13
C ASP A 193 10.49 -4.19 -14.37
N PHE A 194 11.23 -3.06 -14.33
CA PHE A 194 12.07 -2.61 -15.44
C PHE A 194 13.06 -3.69 -15.89
N SER A 195 13.66 -4.43 -14.98
CA SER A 195 14.64 -5.48 -15.32
C SER A 195 14.04 -6.60 -16.16
N VAL A 196 12.78 -6.96 -15.88
CA VAL A 196 12.05 -7.99 -16.65
C VAL A 196 11.72 -7.46 -18.03
N THR A 197 11.21 -6.23 -18.09
CA THR A 197 10.85 -5.58 -19.36
C THR A 197 12.09 -5.33 -20.23
N ASP A 198 13.21 -4.93 -19.63
CA ASP A 198 14.48 -4.72 -20.32
C ASP A 198 15.02 -6.03 -20.92
N THR A 199 14.98 -7.12 -20.17
CA THR A 199 15.34 -8.46 -20.65
C THR A 199 14.47 -8.88 -21.84
N MET A 200 13.16 -8.65 -21.76
CA MET A 200 12.23 -8.90 -22.85
C MET A 200 12.58 -8.07 -24.10
N ALA A 201 12.74 -6.75 -23.95
CA ALA A 201 13.02 -5.84 -25.05
C ALA A 201 14.32 -6.21 -25.78
N LEU A 202 15.39 -6.50 -25.04
CA LEU A 202 16.66 -6.96 -25.62
C LEU A 202 16.51 -8.29 -26.35
N SER A 203 15.71 -9.23 -25.84
CA SER A 203 15.41 -10.49 -26.52
C SER A 203 14.58 -10.32 -27.80
N MET A 204 13.78 -9.26 -27.88
CA MET A 204 13.05 -8.85 -29.10
C MET A 204 13.95 -8.13 -30.14
N GLY A 205 15.21 -7.87 -29.80
CA GLY A 205 16.18 -7.24 -30.69
C GLY A 205 16.25 -5.72 -30.62
N PHE A 206 15.71 -5.11 -29.56
CA PHE A 206 15.91 -3.67 -29.32
C PHE A 206 17.38 -3.37 -29.03
N ALA A 207 17.86 -2.24 -29.53
CA ALA A 207 19.22 -1.80 -29.31
C ALA A 207 19.45 -1.39 -27.86
N GLU A 208 20.67 -1.64 -27.35
CA GLU A 208 21.03 -1.29 -25.97
C GLU A 208 20.98 0.21 -25.69
N ASP A 209 21.03 1.05 -26.72
CA ASP A 209 21.01 2.51 -26.67
C ASP A 209 19.75 3.13 -27.29
N CYS A 210 18.68 2.36 -27.50
CA CYS A 210 17.44 2.90 -28.04
C CYS A 210 16.79 3.89 -27.06
N THR A 211 16.15 4.91 -27.61
CA THR A 211 15.53 6.02 -26.83
C THR A 211 14.52 5.50 -25.82
N GLU A 212 13.67 4.56 -26.22
CA GLU A 212 12.64 3.97 -25.35
C GLU A 212 13.24 3.31 -24.10
N ARG A 213 14.38 2.64 -24.23
CA ARG A 213 15.12 2.03 -23.11
C ARG A 213 15.66 3.10 -22.15
N LEU A 214 16.28 4.13 -22.71
CA LEU A 214 16.87 5.22 -21.93
C LEU A 214 15.79 6.01 -21.17
N GLU A 215 14.67 6.31 -21.81
CA GLU A 215 13.51 6.99 -21.21
C GLU A 215 12.87 6.15 -20.08
N ALA A 216 12.70 4.86 -20.32
CA ALA A 216 12.16 3.94 -19.31
C ALA A 216 13.08 3.80 -18.09
N ALA A 217 14.40 3.74 -18.31
CA ALA A 217 15.37 3.67 -17.24
C ALA A 217 15.41 4.97 -16.40
N LEU A 218 15.32 6.13 -17.02
CA LEU A 218 15.20 7.43 -16.34
C LEU A 218 13.93 7.48 -15.46
N THR A 219 12.81 7.04 -16.01
CA THR A 219 11.53 6.99 -15.30
C THR A 219 11.58 5.98 -14.16
N PHE A 220 12.20 4.82 -14.36
CA PHE A 220 12.42 3.81 -13.33
C PHE A 220 13.26 4.37 -12.18
N GLU A 221 14.39 5.05 -12.45
CA GLU A 221 15.23 5.66 -11.42
C GLU A 221 14.47 6.73 -10.61
N LEU A 222 13.65 7.54 -11.26
CA LEU A 222 12.81 8.52 -10.57
C LEU A 222 11.77 7.84 -9.68
N THR A 223 11.08 6.82 -10.17
CA THR A 223 10.06 6.06 -9.43
C THR A 223 10.68 5.25 -8.27
N TYR A 224 11.83 4.62 -8.51
CA TYR A 224 12.58 3.93 -7.47
C TYR A 224 12.96 4.87 -6.31
N ASN A 225 13.42 6.07 -6.64
CA ASN A 225 13.79 7.07 -5.64
C ASN A 225 12.59 7.76 -4.99
N GLU A 226 11.43 7.83 -5.64
CA GLU A 226 10.17 8.21 -5.01
C GLU A 226 9.80 7.25 -3.87
N ASN A 227 9.94 5.95 -4.10
CA ASN A 227 9.73 4.93 -3.06
C ASN A 227 10.75 5.05 -1.89
N ASN A 228 11.88 5.73 -2.11
CA ASN A 228 12.83 6.14 -1.08
C ASN A 228 12.47 7.50 -0.44
N GLY A 229 11.35 8.09 -0.82
CA GLY A 229 10.80 9.33 -0.27
C GLY A 229 11.29 10.62 -0.95
N HIS A 230 11.98 10.54 -2.08
CA HIS A 230 12.40 11.72 -2.85
C HIS A 230 11.25 12.24 -3.72
N VAL A 231 11.06 13.55 -3.78
CA VAL A 231 10.09 14.20 -4.69
C VAL A 231 10.73 14.47 -6.05
N PHE A 232 12.04 14.74 -6.06
CA PHE A 232 12.84 14.92 -7.26
C PHE A 232 14.24 14.31 -7.09
N LEU A 233 14.95 14.14 -8.18
CA LEU A 233 16.40 13.89 -8.14
C LEU A 233 17.17 15.05 -8.76
N PRO A 234 18.36 15.39 -8.23
CA PRO A 234 19.32 16.23 -8.94
C PRO A 234 19.69 15.61 -10.30
N LYS A 235 19.73 16.43 -11.37
CA LYS A 235 20.00 15.98 -12.76
C LYS A 235 21.30 15.16 -12.84
N ASP A 236 22.36 15.64 -12.22
CA ASP A 236 23.66 14.97 -12.16
C ASP A 236 23.59 13.56 -11.54
N LYS A 237 22.81 13.41 -10.48
CA LYS A 237 22.62 12.12 -9.82
C LYS A 237 21.73 11.16 -10.61
N LEU A 238 20.67 11.67 -11.22
CA LEU A 238 19.80 10.88 -12.09
C LEU A 238 20.59 10.35 -13.27
N LEU A 239 21.32 11.21 -13.99
CA LEU A 239 22.16 10.79 -15.13
C LEU A 239 23.20 9.74 -14.70
N ALA A 240 23.90 9.97 -13.58
CA ALA A 240 24.91 9.02 -13.09
C ALA A 240 24.30 7.66 -12.73
N ALA A 241 23.14 7.63 -12.05
CA ALA A 241 22.47 6.39 -11.69
C ALA A 241 21.99 5.62 -12.94
N THR A 242 21.38 6.31 -13.91
CA THR A 242 20.90 5.72 -15.16
C THR A 242 22.06 5.19 -16.00
N CYS A 243 23.17 5.95 -16.12
CA CYS A 243 24.37 5.47 -16.82
C CYS A 243 24.95 4.22 -16.16
N GLN A 244 24.94 4.16 -14.84
CA GLN A 244 25.40 2.97 -14.09
C GLN A 244 24.46 1.78 -14.31
N LEU A 245 23.15 1.99 -14.31
CA LEU A 245 22.14 0.96 -14.53
C LEU A 245 22.28 0.32 -15.92
N LEU A 246 22.44 1.15 -16.96
CA LEU A 246 22.46 0.72 -18.37
C LEU A 246 23.86 0.50 -18.96
N SER A 247 24.91 0.90 -18.23
CA SER A 247 26.31 0.88 -18.72
C SER A 247 26.51 1.69 -20.01
N CYS A 248 25.85 2.85 -20.13
CA CYS A 248 25.85 3.71 -21.32
C CYS A 248 26.48 5.09 -21.07
N GLY A 249 26.69 5.87 -22.14
CA GLY A 249 27.26 7.21 -22.09
C GLY A 249 26.28 8.27 -21.58
N VAL A 250 26.82 9.31 -20.92
CA VAL A 250 26.01 10.39 -20.32
C VAL A 250 25.26 11.19 -21.39
N GLU A 251 25.87 11.44 -22.55
CA GLU A 251 25.27 12.24 -23.63
C GLU A 251 23.97 11.64 -24.17
N GLN A 252 23.91 10.31 -24.29
CA GLN A 252 22.72 9.59 -24.75
C GLN A 252 21.57 9.68 -23.71
N VAL A 253 21.91 9.51 -22.43
CA VAL A 253 20.93 9.59 -21.33
C VAL A 253 20.41 11.03 -21.18
N GLU A 254 21.28 12.04 -21.36
CA GLU A 254 20.88 13.45 -21.31
C GLU A 254 19.92 13.80 -22.46
N ALA A 255 20.20 13.33 -23.69
CA ALA A 255 19.30 13.52 -24.83
C ALA A 255 17.91 12.87 -24.60
N ALA A 256 17.88 11.68 -24.00
CA ALA A 256 16.63 11.01 -23.63
C ALA A 256 15.86 11.76 -22.51
N LEU A 257 16.59 12.35 -21.56
CA LEU A 257 15.98 13.18 -20.53
C LEU A 257 15.35 14.45 -21.11
N ASP A 258 16.01 15.09 -22.06
CA ASP A 258 15.47 16.25 -22.75
C ASP A 258 14.20 15.89 -23.57
N ALA A 259 14.18 14.73 -24.23
CA ALA A 259 12.99 14.22 -24.90
C ALA A 259 11.82 13.96 -23.93
N LEU A 260 12.08 13.34 -22.78
CA LEU A 260 11.06 13.16 -21.72
C LEU A 260 10.51 14.50 -21.22
N ALA A 261 11.35 15.53 -21.13
CA ALA A 261 10.93 16.87 -20.73
C ALA A 261 10.07 17.54 -21.84
N GLU A 262 10.43 17.39 -23.11
CA GLU A 262 9.64 17.89 -24.26
C GLU A 262 8.25 17.22 -24.32
N HIS A 263 8.18 15.92 -24.04
CA HIS A 263 6.91 15.16 -23.95
C HIS A 263 6.15 15.39 -22.64
N HIS A 264 6.66 16.26 -21.79
CA HIS A 264 6.05 16.58 -20.49
C HIS A 264 5.89 15.39 -19.53
N ALA A 265 6.64 14.31 -19.72
CA ALA A 265 6.65 13.19 -18.77
C ALA A 265 7.40 13.55 -17.48
N VAL A 266 8.45 14.34 -17.60
CA VAL A 266 9.21 14.90 -16.50
C VAL A 266 9.25 16.43 -16.54
N VAL A 267 9.56 17.05 -15.41
CA VAL A 267 9.75 18.51 -15.31
C VAL A 267 11.14 18.77 -14.73
N ILE A 268 11.93 19.57 -15.48
CA ILE A 268 13.23 20.04 -15.01
C ILE A 268 13.07 21.47 -14.51
N GLN A 269 13.36 21.69 -13.22
CA GLN A 269 13.24 22.99 -12.59
C GLN A 269 14.45 23.28 -11.71
N ARG A 270 14.92 24.52 -11.71
CA ARG A 270 15.97 24.94 -10.79
C ARG A 270 15.40 25.20 -9.40
N ILE A 271 15.82 24.41 -8.42
CA ILE A 271 15.48 24.53 -7.00
C ILE A 271 16.75 24.93 -6.25
N ALA A 272 16.81 26.17 -5.78
CA ALA A 272 18.05 26.77 -5.27
C ALA A 272 19.19 26.66 -6.30
N ASN A 273 20.24 25.91 -5.99
CA ASN A 273 21.40 25.73 -6.88
C ASN A 273 21.42 24.35 -7.57
N VAL A 274 20.28 23.63 -7.59
CA VAL A 274 20.17 22.27 -8.12
C VAL A 274 19.19 22.25 -9.29
N GLU A 275 19.56 21.66 -10.41
CA GLU A 275 18.62 21.27 -11.46
C GLU A 275 17.87 20.03 -10.98
N ALA A 276 16.63 20.20 -10.57
CA ALA A 276 15.76 19.18 -10.02
C ALA A 276 14.92 18.54 -11.13
N VAL A 277 15.00 17.23 -11.28
CA VAL A 277 14.19 16.46 -12.23
C VAL A 277 13.07 15.78 -11.46
N TYR A 278 11.84 16.09 -11.82
CA TYR A 278 10.61 15.57 -11.21
C TYR A 278 9.86 14.66 -12.14
N LEU A 279 9.22 13.63 -11.62
CA LEU A 279 8.03 13.08 -12.26
C LEU A 279 6.94 14.16 -12.27
N ARG A 280 6.27 14.36 -13.41
CA ARG A 280 5.28 15.43 -13.59
C ARG A 280 4.24 15.48 -12.47
N ARG A 281 3.68 14.34 -12.07
CA ARG A 281 2.68 14.24 -11.00
C ARG A 281 3.16 14.76 -9.64
N LEU A 282 4.44 14.54 -9.30
CA LEU A 282 5.02 15.02 -8.05
C LEU A 282 5.31 16.52 -8.11
N TRP A 283 5.73 17.03 -9.26
CA TRP A 283 5.91 18.47 -9.47
C TRP A 283 4.57 19.21 -9.34
N GLU A 284 3.51 18.69 -9.97
CA GLU A 284 2.15 19.24 -9.90
C GLU A 284 1.61 19.20 -8.47
N ALA A 285 1.83 18.08 -7.75
CA ALA A 285 1.42 17.94 -6.36
C ALA A 285 2.11 18.98 -5.45
N GLU A 286 3.42 19.13 -5.56
CA GLU A 286 4.18 20.06 -4.73
C GLU A 286 3.87 21.53 -5.06
N THR A 287 3.70 21.86 -6.33
CA THR A 287 3.37 23.21 -6.79
C THR A 287 1.94 23.59 -6.38
N SER A 288 0.97 22.67 -6.59
CA SER A 288 -0.41 22.89 -6.17
C SER A 288 -0.52 23.02 -4.66
N ALA A 289 0.16 22.17 -3.90
CA ALA A 289 0.18 22.26 -2.45
C ALA A 289 0.69 23.62 -1.95
N CYS A 290 1.79 24.13 -2.54
CA CYS A 290 2.34 25.42 -2.21
C CYS A 290 1.34 26.55 -2.50
N ALA A 291 0.78 26.60 -3.71
CA ALA A 291 -0.16 27.67 -4.12
C ALA A 291 -1.43 27.69 -3.23
N ARG A 292 -2.02 26.52 -2.96
CA ARG A 292 -3.20 26.40 -2.11
C ARG A 292 -2.94 26.79 -0.67
N LEU A 293 -1.80 26.38 -0.13
CA LEU A 293 -1.42 26.71 1.23
C LEU A 293 -1.24 28.22 1.40
N LEU A 294 -0.58 28.88 0.44
CA LEU A 294 -0.43 30.34 0.45
C LEU A 294 -1.79 31.05 0.43
N ALA A 295 -2.71 30.60 -0.37
CA ALA A 295 -4.08 31.17 -0.39
C ALA A 295 -4.83 31.02 0.95
N LEU A 296 -4.57 29.94 1.70
CA LEU A 296 -5.12 29.78 3.05
C LEU A 296 -4.41 30.67 4.09
N LEU A 297 -3.14 31.01 3.87
CA LEU A 297 -2.38 31.90 4.76
C LEU A 297 -2.77 33.38 4.63
N GLU A 298 -3.31 33.78 3.47
CA GLU A 298 -3.77 35.17 3.24
C GLU A 298 -5.07 35.49 4.01
N MET A 299 -5.64 34.52 4.72
CA MET A 299 -6.87 34.73 5.47
C MET A 299 -6.60 35.47 6.78
N ASP A 300 -6.97 36.73 6.83
CA ASP A 300 -7.01 37.53 8.06
C ASP A 300 -8.30 37.27 8.84
N ALA A 301 -8.16 36.74 10.04
CA ALA A 301 -9.26 36.55 10.97
C ALA A 301 -8.99 37.35 12.26
N ASP A 302 -9.45 38.58 12.33
CA ASP A 302 -9.35 39.41 13.54
C ASP A 302 -10.42 39.04 14.59
N GLU A 303 -10.27 37.87 15.21
CA GLU A 303 -11.12 37.42 16.32
C GLU A 303 -10.35 37.34 17.66
N SER A 304 -9.31 38.15 17.82
CA SER A 304 -8.40 38.07 18.96
C SER A 304 -9.09 38.24 20.33
N ARG A 305 -9.99 39.22 20.46
CA ARG A 305 -10.73 39.46 21.73
C ARG A 305 -11.74 38.35 22.07
N PHE A 306 -12.32 37.74 21.04
CA PHE A 306 -13.22 36.60 21.23
C PHE A 306 -12.44 35.37 21.73
N ALA A 307 -11.28 35.10 21.13
CA ALA A 307 -10.46 33.95 21.48
C ALA A 307 -10.02 33.93 22.93
N ASP A 308 -9.47 35.03 23.45
CA ASP A 308 -8.93 35.11 24.84
C ASP A 308 -10.01 34.83 25.89
N ARG A 309 -11.20 35.42 25.74
CA ARG A 309 -12.34 35.21 26.64
C ARG A 309 -12.88 33.77 26.55
N THR A 310 -13.01 33.27 25.35
CA THR A 310 -13.55 31.93 25.09
C THR A 310 -12.63 30.85 25.60
N VAL A 311 -11.29 31.01 25.49
CA VAL A 311 -10.33 30.05 26.02
C VAL A 311 -10.45 29.96 27.55
N ALA A 312 -10.59 31.07 28.27
CA ALA A 312 -10.78 31.06 29.70
C ALA A 312 -12.11 30.36 30.12
N GLU A 313 -13.16 30.49 29.31
CA GLU A 313 -14.42 29.77 29.53
C GLU A 313 -14.24 28.26 29.31
N ILE A 314 -13.51 27.85 28.26
CA ILE A 314 -13.20 26.44 27.97
C ILE A 314 -12.39 25.81 29.10
N GLU A 315 -11.38 26.51 29.61
CA GLU A 315 -10.58 26.05 30.76
C GLU A 315 -11.47 25.76 31.99
N LYS A 316 -12.40 26.67 32.26
CA LYS A 316 -13.35 26.51 33.37
C LYS A 316 -14.32 25.34 33.15
N GLU A 317 -14.87 25.19 31.93
CA GLU A 317 -15.80 24.11 31.59
C GLU A 317 -15.14 22.73 31.64
N GLN A 318 -13.88 22.65 31.15
CA GLN A 318 -13.12 21.40 31.13
C GLN A 318 -12.41 21.09 32.46
N GLY A 319 -12.41 22.04 33.42
CA GLY A 319 -11.70 21.89 34.68
C GLY A 319 -10.19 21.77 34.59
N ILE A 320 -9.60 22.39 33.53
CA ILE A 320 -8.17 22.34 33.23
C ILE A 320 -7.62 23.76 33.11
N THR A 321 -6.31 23.89 33.28
CA THR A 321 -5.57 25.12 32.96
C THR A 321 -4.54 24.75 31.90
N TYR A 322 -4.60 25.42 30.75
CA TYR A 322 -3.61 25.19 29.69
C TYR A 322 -2.25 25.74 30.08
N ALA A 323 -1.19 25.02 29.74
CA ALA A 323 0.16 25.55 29.77
C ALA A 323 0.29 26.72 28.77
N PRO A 324 1.24 27.67 28.97
CA PRO A 324 1.34 28.87 28.14
C PRO A 324 1.35 28.59 26.63
N LEU A 325 2.12 27.60 26.18
CA LEU A 325 2.19 27.23 24.75
C LEU A 325 0.91 26.53 24.25
N GLN A 326 0.22 25.75 25.10
CA GLN A 326 -1.07 25.15 24.74
C GLN A 326 -2.12 26.24 24.55
N ARG A 327 -2.20 27.18 25.52
CA ARG A 327 -3.10 28.33 25.44
C ARG A 327 -2.83 29.15 24.18
N GLN A 328 -1.56 29.45 23.89
CA GLN A 328 -1.16 30.15 22.67
C GLN A 328 -1.64 29.41 21.39
N ALA A 329 -1.52 28.09 21.34
CA ALA A 329 -1.98 27.31 20.19
C ALA A 329 -3.50 27.40 20.00
N VAL A 330 -4.27 27.33 21.09
CA VAL A 330 -5.73 27.46 21.03
C VAL A 330 -6.14 28.87 20.56
N GLU A 331 -5.51 29.91 21.09
CA GLU A 331 -5.78 31.28 20.71
C GLU A 331 -5.40 31.57 19.24
N LEU A 332 -4.23 31.06 18.78
CA LEU A 332 -3.77 31.23 17.40
C LEU A 332 -4.70 30.54 16.40
N ALA A 333 -5.29 29.38 16.74
CA ALA A 333 -6.23 28.69 15.87
C ALA A 333 -7.45 29.52 15.46
N ALA A 334 -7.85 30.50 16.30
CA ALA A 334 -8.91 31.47 15.97
C ALA A 334 -8.42 32.62 15.09
N LYS A 335 -7.11 32.93 15.12
CA LYS A 335 -6.55 34.15 14.53
C LYS A 335 -5.97 33.94 13.13
N VAL A 336 -5.56 32.69 12.80
CA VAL A 336 -4.84 32.42 11.55
C VAL A 336 -5.58 31.36 10.72
N GLY A 337 -5.38 31.38 9.41
CA GLY A 337 -5.95 30.40 8.50
C GLY A 337 -5.29 29.01 8.62
N VAL A 338 -3.98 28.99 8.90
CA VAL A 338 -3.22 27.74 9.04
C VAL A 338 -2.31 27.79 10.25
N ILE A 339 -2.34 26.73 11.07
CA ILE A 339 -1.45 26.59 12.23
C ILE A 339 -0.80 25.22 12.25
N LEU A 340 0.48 25.16 12.61
CA LEU A 340 1.22 23.92 12.89
C LEU A 340 1.37 23.73 14.39
N LEU A 341 0.99 22.54 14.87
CA LEU A 341 1.18 22.13 16.25
C LEU A 341 2.12 20.93 16.32
N THR A 342 3.31 21.10 16.88
CA THR A 342 4.29 20.04 16.98
C THR A 342 4.76 19.85 18.42
N GLY A 343 5.12 18.61 18.76
CA GLY A 343 5.66 18.27 20.08
C GLY A 343 5.84 16.76 20.22
N GLY A 344 6.72 16.37 21.12
CA GLY A 344 6.98 14.96 21.45
C GLY A 344 5.89 14.32 22.29
N PRO A 345 6.10 13.07 22.76
CA PRO A 345 5.19 12.38 23.64
C PRO A 345 5.09 13.11 25.00
N GLY A 346 3.89 13.11 25.58
CA GLY A 346 3.65 13.72 26.90
C GLY A 346 3.59 15.24 26.95
N THR A 347 3.69 15.94 25.80
CA THR A 347 3.63 17.41 25.72
C THR A 347 2.20 17.97 25.64
N GLY A 348 1.20 17.11 25.66
CA GLY A 348 -0.21 17.51 25.70
C GLY A 348 -0.81 17.95 24.37
N LYS A 349 -0.28 17.49 23.23
CA LYS A 349 -0.89 17.70 21.89
C LYS A 349 -2.38 17.43 21.88
N THR A 350 -2.80 16.28 22.39
CA THR A 350 -4.20 15.86 22.45
C THR A 350 -5.08 16.83 23.25
N THR A 351 -4.59 17.31 24.39
CA THR A 351 -5.30 18.30 25.23
C THR A 351 -5.47 19.61 24.48
N THR A 352 -4.44 20.03 23.75
CA THR A 352 -4.48 21.24 22.91
C THR A 352 -5.48 21.09 21.77
N VAL A 353 -5.48 19.93 21.07
CA VAL A 353 -6.47 19.64 20.01
C VAL A 353 -7.90 19.69 20.55
N ARG A 354 -8.16 19.10 21.72
CA ARG A 354 -9.49 19.22 22.38
C ARG A 354 -9.88 20.66 22.66
N GLY A 355 -8.93 21.49 23.07
CA GLY A 355 -9.13 22.92 23.27
C GLY A 355 -9.50 23.64 21.97
N ILE A 356 -8.78 23.34 20.89
CA ILE A 356 -9.05 23.92 19.55
C ILE A 356 -10.44 23.48 19.04
N VAL A 357 -10.79 22.19 19.20
CA VAL A 357 -12.12 21.69 18.84
C VAL A 357 -13.22 22.43 19.61
N ALA A 358 -13.06 22.57 20.96
CA ALA A 358 -14.03 23.29 21.79
C ALA A 358 -14.14 24.78 21.38
N LEU A 359 -13.03 25.41 21.02
CA LEU A 359 -13.00 26.77 20.52
C LEU A 359 -13.81 26.90 19.23
N PHE A 360 -13.52 26.05 18.24
CA PHE A 360 -14.22 26.06 16.95
C PHE A 360 -15.71 25.74 17.08
N GLN A 361 -16.10 24.85 18.01
CA GLN A 361 -17.51 24.60 18.35
C GLN A 361 -18.20 25.86 18.89
N LYS A 362 -17.55 26.61 19.79
CA LYS A 362 -18.06 27.87 20.32
C LYS A 362 -18.13 28.97 19.25
N MET A 363 -17.29 28.89 18.22
CA MET A 363 -17.36 29.75 17.02
C MET A 363 -18.48 29.32 16.07
N GLY A 364 -19.11 28.17 16.28
CA GLY A 364 -20.17 27.65 15.41
C GLY A 364 -19.67 27.07 14.09
N LEU A 365 -18.39 26.73 13.98
CA LEU A 365 -17.78 26.21 12.75
C LEU A 365 -18.12 24.73 12.53
N ASN A 366 -18.31 24.37 11.27
CA ASN A 366 -18.39 22.97 10.86
C ASN A 366 -16.98 22.36 10.83
N ILE A 367 -16.71 21.47 11.79
CA ILE A 367 -15.37 20.89 12.04
C ILE A 367 -15.27 19.49 11.47
N VAL A 368 -14.18 19.20 10.77
CA VAL A 368 -13.82 17.87 10.32
C VAL A 368 -12.48 17.47 10.93
N LEU A 369 -12.44 16.25 11.48
CA LEU A 369 -11.25 15.66 12.07
C LEU A 369 -10.73 14.55 11.16
N ALA A 370 -9.43 14.55 10.89
CA ALA A 370 -8.80 13.55 10.04
C ALA A 370 -7.43 13.11 10.55
N ALA A 371 -7.02 11.90 10.13
CA ALA A 371 -5.68 11.39 10.35
C ALA A 371 -5.24 10.49 9.17
N PRO A 372 -3.96 10.25 8.93
CA PRO A 372 -3.50 9.42 7.82
C PRO A 372 -3.85 7.92 7.98
N THR A 373 -4.05 7.44 9.20
CA THR A 373 -4.35 6.03 9.48
C THR A 373 -5.66 5.86 10.26
N GLY A 374 -6.32 4.71 10.08
CA GLY A 374 -7.58 4.36 10.78
C GLY A 374 -7.43 4.37 12.30
N ARG A 375 -6.28 3.91 12.82
CA ARG A 375 -6.00 3.91 14.27
C ARG A 375 -5.85 5.32 14.84
N ALA A 376 -5.11 6.18 14.14
CA ALA A 376 -4.98 7.56 14.57
C ALA A 376 -6.32 8.29 14.54
N ALA A 377 -7.14 8.06 13.51
CA ALA A 377 -8.50 8.59 13.42
C ALA A 377 -9.40 8.08 14.56
N LYS A 378 -9.41 6.77 14.84
CA LYS A 378 -10.15 6.19 15.97
C LYS A 378 -9.74 6.83 17.30
N ARG A 379 -8.43 6.93 17.55
CA ARG A 379 -7.90 7.58 18.75
C ARG A 379 -8.35 9.04 18.85
N MET A 380 -8.29 9.79 17.74
CA MET A 380 -8.73 11.17 17.70
C MET A 380 -10.24 11.28 18.04
N SER A 381 -11.07 10.35 17.54
CA SER A 381 -12.50 10.29 17.90
C SER A 381 -12.72 10.03 19.39
N GLU A 382 -12.01 9.06 19.97
CA GLU A 382 -12.11 8.72 21.40
C GLU A 382 -11.72 9.90 22.30
N LEU A 383 -10.72 10.67 21.90
CA LEU A 383 -10.17 11.77 22.70
C LEU A 383 -10.97 13.07 22.57
N THR A 384 -11.57 13.33 21.40
CA THR A 384 -12.32 14.57 21.14
C THR A 384 -13.82 14.40 21.35
N GLY A 385 -14.33 13.17 21.32
CA GLY A 385 -15.77 12.88 21.35
C GLY A 385 -16.48 13.17 20.02
N MET A 386 -15.72 13.51 18.95
CA MET A 386 -16.23 13.76 17.60
C MET A 386 -15.72 12.66 16.65
N GLU A 387 -16.51 12.34 15.64
CA GLU A 387 -16.08 11.38 14.62
C GLU A 387 -14.89 11.93 13.83
N ALA A 388 -13.80 11.16 13.78
CA ALA A 388 -12.65 11.40 12.93
C ALA A 388 -12.52 10.27 11.92
N GLN A 389 -12.01 10.57 10.74
CA GLN A 389 -11.84 9.59 9.67
C GLN A 389 -10.44 9.66 9.04
N THR A 390 -10.09 8.68 8.22
CA THR A 390 -8.83 8.78 7.49
C THR A 390 -8.91 9.87 6.44
N VAL A 391 -7.76 10.53 6.15
CA VAL A 391 -7.70 11.55 5.08
C VAL A 391 -8.19 10.97 3.75
N HIS A 392 -7.84 9.72 3.44
CA HIS A 392 -8.30 9.02 2.25
C HIS A 392 -9.83 8.90 2.19
N ARG A 393 -10.46 8.50 3.31
CA ARG A 393 -11.93 8.39 3.40
C ARG A 393 -12.60 9.77 3.33
N LEU A 394 -12.01 10.77 3.98
CA LEU A 394 -12.49 12.14 3.94
C LEU A 394 -12.55 12.69 2.51
N LEU A 395 -11.54 12.35 1.69
CA LEU A 395 -11.46 12.76 0.30
C LEU A 395 -12.30 11.89 -0.65
N GLY A 396 -12.97 10.84 -0.14
CA GLY A 396 -13.75 9.92 -0.97
C GLY A 396 -12.85 9.19 -1.97
N MET A 397 -11.77 8.57 -1.46
CA MET A 397 -10.86 7.80 -2.31
C MET A 397 -11.61 6.65 -2.96
N THR A 398 -11.48 6.55 -4.28
CA THR A 398 -12.00 5.43 -5.08
C THR A 398 -10.91 4.91 -5.99
N TRP A 399 -10.97 3.62 -6.29
CA TRP A 399 -10.12 3.02 -7.30
C TRP A 399 -10.78 3.17 -8.67
N ASN A 400 -10.12 3.84 -9.59
CA ASN A 400 -10.58 3.92 -10.97
C ASN A 400 -10.00 2.74 -11.75
N GLU A 401 -10.83 1.71 -12.01
CA GLU A 401 -10.43 0.51 -12.72
C GLU A 401 -9.93 0.80 -14.14
N ALA A 402 -10.53 1.77 -14.82
CA ALA A 402 -10.15 2.11 -16.20
C ALA A 402 -8.78 2.81 -16.29
N ALA A 403 -8.42 3.60 -15.27
CA ALA A 403 -7.16 4.34 -15.23
C ALA A 403 -6.10 3.66 -14.35
N HIS A 404 -6.44 2.58 -13.64
CA HIS A 404 -5.62 1.93 -12.62
C HIS A 404 -4.96 2.92 -11.64
N GLN A 405 -5.69 3.95 -11.27
CA GLN A 405 -5.21 5.02 -10.40
C GLN A 405 -6.20 5.30 -9.27
N VAL A 406 -5.62 5.69 -8.15
CA VAL A 406 -6.39 6.25 -7.05
C VAL A 406 -6.92 7.62 -7.47
N THR A 407 -8.22 7.80 -7.34
CA THR A 407 -8.90 9.08 -7.55
C THR A 407 -9.62 9.53 -6.29
N PHE A 408 -9.76 10.82 -6.13
CA PHE A 408 -10.47 11.42 -5.01
C PHE A 408 -11.74 12.12 -5.52
N GLN A 409 -12.87 11.87 -4.85
CA GLN A 409 -14.14 12.54 -5.17
C GLN A 409 -14.11 14.02 -4.76
N LYS A 410 -13.52 14.29 -3.57
CA LYS A 410 -13.38 15.66 -3.06
C LYS A 410 -12.18 16.35 -3.70
N THR A 411 -12.47 17.39 -4.46
CA THR A 411 -11.52 18.17 -5.26
C THR A 411 -11.95 19.65 -5.27
N GLU A 412 -11.31 20.49 -6.08
CA GLU A 412 -11.73 21.88 -6.29
C GLU A 412 -13.15 22.00 -6.86
N LYS A 413 -13.62 20.99 -7.60
CA LYS A 413 -14.95 20.96 -8.22
C LYS A 413 -16.02 20.55 -7.21
N GLU A 414 -15.65 19.68 -6.27
CA GLU A 414 -16.52 19.20 -5.21
C GLU A 414 -15.79 19.27 -3.86
N PRO A 415 -15.58 20.47 -3.29
CA PRO A 415 -14.80 20.63 -2.08
C PRO A 415 -15.53 20.10 -0.84
N LEU A 416 -14.75 19.95 0.23
CA LEU A 416 -15.29 19.60 1.56
C LEU A 416 -16.20 20.73 2.07
N GLU A 417 -17.28 20.35 2.74
CA GLU A 417 -18.19 21.30 3.38
C GLU A 417 -17.75 21.64 4.82
N ALA A 418 -16.45 21.76 5.02
CA ALA A 418 -15.84 22.03 6.32
C ALA A 418 -15.33 23.48 6.38
N GLU A 419 -15.58 24.15 7.51
CA GLU A 419 -15.04 25.48 7.81
C GLU A 419 -13.74 25.41 8.61
N ALA A 420 -13.54 24.28 9.30
CA ALA A 420 -12.30 23.96 9.99
C ALA A 420 -11.92 22.48 9.79
N VAL A 421 -10.66 22.23 9.45
CA VAL A 421 -10.11 20.89 9.29
C VAL A 421 -8.92 20.72 10.21
N ILE A 422 -8.93 19.68 11.03
CA ILE A 422 -7.84 19.33 11.93
C ILE A 422 -7.27 17.99 11.49
N VAL A 423 -6.00 17.94 11.16
CA VAL A 423 -5.29 16.71 10.75
C VAL A 423 -4.22 16.38 11.76
N ASP A 424 -4.32 15.21 12.37
CA ASP A 424 -3.29 14.67 13.29
C ASP A 424 -2.34 13.71 12.56
N GLU A 425 -1.21 13.41 13.20
CA GLU A 425 -0.13 12.55 12.67
C GLU A 425 0.41 13.00 11.29
N MET A 426 0.56 14.32 11.12
CA MET A 426 1.02 14.92 9.86
C MET A 426 2.40 14.47 9.39
N SER A 427 3.23 13.93 10.28
CA SER A 427 4.52 13.32 9.92
C SER A 427 4.38 12.17 8.91
N MET A 428 3.22 11.52 8.85
CA MET A 428 2.93 10.39 7.95
C MET A 428 2.34 10.81 6.60
N VAL A 429 2.00 12.08 6.40
CA VAL A 429 1.36 12.59 5.18
C VAL A 429 2.43 12.94 4.15
N ASP A 430 2.36 12.33 2.96
CA ASP A 430 3.24 12.63 1.82
C ASP A 430 2.74 13.82 0.99
N VAL A 431 3.51 14.23 0.00
CA VAL A 431 3.21 15.42 -0.82
C VAL A 431 1.96 15.22 -1.66
N SER A 432 1.68 14.02 -2.16
CA SER A 432 0.53 13.72 -3.01
C SER A 432 -0.77 13.79 -2.21
N LEU A 433 -0.81 13.14 -1.05
CA LEU A 433 -1.96 13.17 -0.15
C LEU A 433 -2.20 14.57 0.42
N PHE A 434 -1.14 15.31 0.74
CA PHE A 434 -1.24 16.69 1.20
C PHE A 434 -1.80 17.60 0.12
N SER A 435 -1.32 17.48 -1.11
CA SER A 435 -1.85 18.21 -2.25
C SER A 435 -3.34 17.91 -2.48
N ALA A 436 -3.73 16.63 -2.45
CA ALA A 436 -5.12 16.23 -2.59
C ALA A 436 -6.01 16.83 -1.49
N LEU A 437 -5.54 16.83 -0.24
CA LEU A 437 -6.26 17.46 0.88
C LEU A 437 -6.46 18.95 0.63
N LEU A 438 -5.40 19.69 0.30
CA LEU A 438 -5.50 21.14 0.09
C LEU A 438 -6.39 21.51 -1.11
N ARG A 439 -6.42 20.68 -2.15
CA ARG A 439 -7.31 20.84 -3.31
C ARG A 439 -8.79 20.68 -2.95
N ALA A 440 -9.09 19.90 -1.93
CA ALA A 440 -10.46 19.69 -1.44
C ALA A 440 -10.93 20.78 -0.46
N LEU A 441 -10.05 21.67 0.01
CA LEU A 441 -10.42 22.75 0.93
C LEU A 441 -10.99 23.96 0.17
N ARG A 442 -12.00 24.60 0.75
CA ARG A 442 -12.52 25.89 0.28
C ARG A 442 -11.61 27.03 0.72
N PRO A 443 -11.56 28.13 -0.04
CA PRO A 443 -10.98 29.37 0.47
C PRO A 443 -11.66 29.77 1.78
N GLY A 444 -10.88 30.17 2.78
CA GLY A 444 -11.40 30.51 4.10
C GLY A 444 -11.54 29.34 5.09
N THR A 445 -11.27 28.11 4.69
CA THR A 445 -11.20 26.98 5.62
C THR A 445 -9.99 27.12 6.56
N ARG A 446 -10.21 27.00 7.87
CA ARG A 446 -9.14 26.95 8.86
C ARG A 446 -8.49 25.57 8.88
N LEU A 447 -7.17 25.53 8.85
CA LEU A 447 -6.40 24.28 8.80
C LEU A 447 -5.46 24.15 9.99
N VAL A 448 -5.67 23.13 10.80
CA VAL A 448 -4.80 22.79 11.94
C VAL A 448 -4.05 21.50 11.63
N LEU A 449 -2.73 21.57 11.53
CA LEU A 449 -1.86 20.45 11.22
C LEU A 449 -1.07 20.06 12.46
N VAL A 450 -1.33 18.86 12.97
CA VAL A 450 -0.77 18.35 14.21
C VAL A 450 0.18 17.19 13.93
N GLY A 451 1.33 17.15 14.57
CA GLY A 451 2.28 16.06 14.37
C GLY A 451 3.48 16.11 15.31
N ASP A 452 4.39 15.22 15.07
CA ASP A 452 5.69 15.17 15.76
C ASP A 452 6.79 15.18 14.68
N ALA A 453 7.51 16.30 14.59
CA ALA A 453 8.54 16.52 13.57
C ALA A 453 9.76 15.59 13.72
N ASP A 454 9.93 14.97 14.87
CA ASP A 454 11.07 14.12 15.20
C ASP A 454 10.80 12.63 14.96
N GLN A 455 9.53 12.27 14.67
CA GLN A 455 9.15 10.94 14.24
C GLN A 455 9.59 10.66 12.80
N LEU A 456 9.47 9.39 12.40
CA LEU A 456 9.74 8.98 11.03
C LEU A 456 8.85 9.75 10.04
N PRO A 457 9.40 10.17 8.89
CA PRO A 457 8.61 10.81 7.84
C PRO A 457 7.65 9.82 7.17
N SER A 458 6.79 10.35 6.28
CA SER A 458 5.87 9.56 5.45
C SER A 458 6.58 8.43 4.69
N VAL A 459 5.86 7.37 4.34
CA VAL A 459 6.40 6.33 3.45
C VAL A 459 6.53 6.87 2.03
N GLY A 460 5.55 7.65 1.56
CA GLY A 460 5.58 8.30 0.25
C GLY A 460 6.53 9.49 0.16
N ALA A 461 6.57 10.11 -1.02
CA ALA A 461 7.51 11.18 -1.36
C ALA A 461 7.31 12.46 -0.54
N GLY A 462 8.41 13.08 -0.17
CA GLY A 462 8.46 14.34 0.55
C GLY A 462 8.59 14.18 2.07
N ASN A 463 8.76 15.33 2.72
CA ASN A 463 8.75 15.44 4.18
C ASN A 463 7.93 16.68 4.55
N VAL A 464 6.64 16.64 4.18
CA VAL A 464 5.74 17.78 4.19
C VAL A 464 5.75 18.51 5.51
N PHE A 465 5.49 17.83 6.62
CA PHE A 465 5.37 18.47 7.93
C PHE A 465 6.69 19.19 8.35
N SER A 466 7.83 18.56 8.12
CA SER A 466 9.14 19.15 8.38
C SER A 466 9.44 20.34 7.45
N ASP A 467 9.06 20.24 6.17
CA ASP A 467 9.27 21.33 5.20
C ASP A 467 8.42 22.55 5.54
N LEU A 468 7.15 22.35 5.96
CA LEU A 468 6.26 23.41 6.44
C LEU A 468 6.88 24.13 7.66
N ILE A 469 7.32 23.39 8.68
CA ILE A 469 7.97 23.95 9.88
C ILE A 469 9.22 24.73 9.49
N ARG A 470 10.09 24.15 8.66
CA ARG A 470 11.36 24.76 8.24
C ARG A 470 11.21 25.95 7.31
N SER A 471 10.06 26.10 6.65
CA SER A 471 9.76 27.27 5.82
C SER A 471 9.64 28.56 6.64
N LYS A 472 9.21 28.43 7.91
CA LYS A 472 8.90 29.54 8.83
C LYS A 472 7.87 30.53 8.27
N LYS A 473 7.06 30.09 7.31
CA LYS A 473 5.98 30.90 6.70
C LYS A 473 4.63 30.68 7.40
N ILE A 474 4.54 29.64 8.23
CA ILE A 474 3.31 29.24 8.90
C ILE A 474 3.52 29.33 10.40
N GLU A 475 2.54 29.88 11.10
CA GLU A 475 2.56 29.94 12.56
C GLU A 475 2.67 28.54 13.16
N THR A 476 3.75 28.34 13.92
CA THR A 476 4.12 27.04 14.46
C THR A 476 4.26 27.11 15.98
N VAL A 477 3.50 26.29 16.68
CA VAL A 477 3.60 26.15 18.14
C VAL A 477 4.34 24.86 18.46
N PHE A 478 5.46 25.00 19.16
CA PHE A 478 6.30 23.90 19.64
C PHE A 478 5.95 23.59 21.09
N LEU A 479 5.18 22.55 21.34
CA LEU A 479 4.90 22.09 22.69
C LEU A 479 6.15 21.39 23.27
N ARG A 480 6.83 22.06 24.17
CA ARG A 480 8.08 21.59 24.78
C ARG A 480 7.94 21.17 26.23
N GLU A 481 6.90 21.64 26.88
CA GLU A 481 6.67 21.33 28.31
C GLU A 481 6.17 19.90 28.45
N VAL A 482 6.91 19.10 29.21
CA VAL A 482 6.51 17.75 29.60
C VAL A 482 5.71 17.86 30.90
N PHE A 483 4.51 17.33 30.94
CA PHE A 483 3.69 17.42 32.14
C PHE A 483 4.23 16.52 33.26
N ARG A 484 4.01 16.95 34.53
CA ARG A 484 4.55 16.31 35.76
C ARG A 484 4.38 14.79 35.80
N GLN A 485 3.24 14.26 35.33
CA GLN A 485 3.00 12.83 35.24
C GLN A 485 3.90 12.16 34.18
N ALA A 486 4.16 12.85 33.09
CA ALA A 486 5.01 12.37 32.00
C ALA A 486 6.51 12.51 32.34
N GLU A 487 6.92 13.48 33.19
CA GLU A 487 8.30 13.61 33.67
C GLU A 487 8.77 12.41 34.51
N GLN A 488 7.85 11.75 35.19
CA GLN A 488 8.15 10.54 35.98
C GLN A 488 8.39 9.31 35.09
N SER A 489 7.88 9.29 33.86
CA SER A 489 8.07 8.21 32.90
C SER A 489 9.52 8.15 32.39
N ALA A 490 10.18 7.02 32.58
CA ALA A 490 11.50 6.77 32.01
C ALA A 490 11.45 6.60 30.48
N ILE A 491 10.33 6.12 29.93
CA ILE A 491 10.10 6.05 28.48
C ILE A 491 10.20 7.46 27.88
N ILE A 492 9.48 8.42 28.43
CA ILE A 492 9.44 9.80 27.93
C ILE A 492 10.80 10.48 28.08
N ARG A 493 11.44 10.36 29.24
CA ARG A 493 12.78 10.91 29.46
C ARG A 493 13.80 10.34 28.46
N ASN A 494 13.77 9.03 28.22
CA ASN A 494 14.66 8.39 27.26
C ASN A 494 14.34 8.76 25.81
N ALA A 495 13.07 8.95 25.45
CA ALA A 495 12.69 9.45 24.14
C ALA A 495 13.24 10.87 23.91
N HIS A 496 13.15 11.77 24.89
CA HIS A 496 13.75 13.12 24.80
C HIS A 496 15.27 13.08 24.66
N ARG A 497 15.96 12.23 25.43
CA ARG A 497 17.41 12.04 25.30
C ARG A 497 17.80 11.59 23.90
N VAL A 498 17.08 10.57 23.37
CA VAL A 498 17.31 10.10 22.00
C VAL A 498 17.08 11.21 21.00
N ASN A 499 16.05 12.03 21.16
CA ASN A 499 15.78 13.16 20.27
C ASN A 499 16.92 14.18 20.26
N LEU A 500 17.53 14.42 21.42
CA LEU A 500 18.72 15.29 21.55
C LEU A 500 20.02 14.63 21.02
N GLY A 501 19.97 13.39 20.56
CA GLY A 501 21.15 12.63 20.09
C GLY A 501 21.91 11.94 21.20
N GLU A 502 21.38 11.93 22.40
CA GLU A 502 21.95 11.25 23.54
C GLU A 502 21.50 9.78 23.59
N SER A 503 22.38 8.91 24.10
CA SER A 503 21.99 7.53 24.39
C SER A 503 20.91 7.48 25.48
N PRO A 504 19.86 6.64 25.30
CA PRO A 504 18.93 6.37 26.41
C PRO A 504 19.69 5.77 27.60
N ASP A 505 19.13 5.91 28.81
CA ASP A 505 19.70 5.29 30.00
C ASP A 505 19.43 3.77 29.97
N LEU A 506 20.45 3.01 29.54
CA LEU A 506 20.41 1.56 29.45
C LEU A 506 20.82 0.84 30.74
N LYS A 507 21.20 1.57 31.80
CA LYS A 507 21.63 0.99 33.07
C LYS A 507 20.55 0.99 34.13
N GLY A 508 19.60 1.91 34.04
CA GLY A 508 18.50 2.04 34.96
C GLY A 508 17.30 1.22 34.52
N ASN A 509 17.16 0.01 35.02
CA ASN A 509 15.89 -0.72 34.89
C ASN A 509 14.90 -0.15 35.94
N GLN A 510 14.23 0.95 35.59
CA GLN A 510 13.35 1.66 36.53
C GLN A 510 11.96 1.92 35.92
N GLY A 511 10.95 1.60 36.74
CA GLY A 511 9.58 1.96 36.41
C GLY A 511 9.03 1.32 35.15
N ASP A 512 8.88 2.12 34.14
CA ASP A 512 8.25 1.77 32.85
C ASP A 512 9.24 1.48 31.70
N PHE A 513 10.57 1.53 31.96
CA PHE A 513 11.61 1.33 30.95
C PHE A 513 12.64 0.29 31.39
N PHE A 514 12.86 -0.74 30.56
CA PHE A 514 13.80 -1.82 30.82
C PHE A 514 14.70 -2.09 29.62
N PHE A 515 15.96 -2.39 29.87
CA PHE A 515 16.90 -2.83 28.84
C PHE A 515 17.51 -4.18 29.18
N LEU A 516 17.42 -5.14 28.26
CA LEU A 516 18.01 -6.47 28.33
C LEU A 516 19.08 -6.62 27.25
N CYS A 517 20.34 -6.50 27.66
CA CYS A 517 21.47 -6.63 26.73
C CYS A 517 21.56 -8.06 26.16
N ARG A 518 21.46 -8.18 24.85
CA ARG A 518 21.60 -9.43 24.09
C ARG A 518 22.33 -9.13 22.78
N ARG A 519 23.61 -9.46 22.73
CA ARG A 519 24.45 -9.23 21.54
C ARG A 519 24.32 -10.31 20.49
N ASP A 520 23.85 -11.47 20.89
CA ASP A 520 23.54 -12.58 20.00
C ASP A 520 22.07 -12.56 19.58
N ALA A 521 21.83 -12.67 18.26
CA ALA A 521 20.49 -12.55 17.70
C ALA A 521 19.54 -13.68 18.14
N GLN A 522 20.05 -14.91 18.27
CA GLN A 522 19.23 -16.06 18.71
C GLN A 522 18.83 -15.92 20.17
N ARG A 523 19.76 -15.45 21.03
CA ARG A 523 19.45 -15.13 22.41
C ARG A 523 18.49 -13.97 22.55
N ALA A 524 18.58 -12.97 21.66
CA ALA A 524 17.61 -11.88 21.63
C ALA A 524 16.21 -12.40 21.30
N VAL A 525 16.07 -13.22 20.27
CA VAL A 525 14.81 -13.88 19.90
C VAL A 525 14.25 -14.71 21.05
N ALA A 526 15.04 -15.59 21.66
CA ALA A 526 14.60 -16.39 22.80
C ALA A 526 14.11 -15.53 23.98
N THR A 527 14.80 -14.41 24.24
CA THR A 527 14.38 -13.45 25.29
C THR A 527 13.06 -12.76 24.94
N VAL A 528 12.85 -12.37 23.66
CA VAL A 528 11.58 -11.79 23.19
C VAL A 528 10.42 -12.77 23.37
N LEU A 529 10.61 -14.03 22.99
CA LEU A 529 9.60 -15.08 23.14
C LEU A 529 9.26 -15.30 24.64
N GLU A 530 10.26 -15.40 25.49
CA GLU A 530 10.08 -15.58 26.95
C GLU A 530 9.34 -14.40 27.57
N LEU A 531 9.68 -13.16 27.18
CA LEU A 531 8.99 -11.96 27.63
C LEU A 531 7.50 -11.99 27.27
N CYS A 532 7.16 -12.32 26.03
CA CYS A 532 5.78 -12.31 25.57
C CYS A 532 4.95 -13.48 26.13
N LYS A 533 5.57 -14.67 26.29
CA LYS A 533 4.87 -15.88 26.70
C LYS A 533 4.66 -15.97 28.21
N THR A 534 5.65 -15.59 29.00
CA THR A 534 5.69 -15.88 30.45
C THR A 534 6.02 -14.65 31.29
N ARG A 535 7.16 -14.01 31.07
CA ARG A 535 7.68 -13.01 32.03
C ARG A 535 6.79 -11.78 32.19
N LEU A 536 6.25 -11.21 31.12
CA LEU A 536 5.39 -10.04 31.21
C LEU A 536 3.97 -10.41 31.66
N PRO A 537 3.34 -11.49 31.18
CA PRO A 537 2.08 -11.95 31.71
C PRO A 537 2.12 -12.32 33.20
N ASP A 538 3.11 -13.09 33.60
CA ASP A 538 3.17 -13.62 34.98
C ASP A 538 3.63 -12.57 36.00
N ASN A 539 4.65 -11.77 35.68
CA ASN A 539 5.28 -10.84 36.64
C ASN A 539 4.69 -9.43 36.60
N MET A 540 4.18 -8.98 35.43
CA MET A 540 3.68 -7.61 35.25
C MET A 540 2.17 -7.58 35.00
N HIS A 541 1.52 -8.74 34.95
CA HIS A 541 0.09 -8.88 34.67
C HIS A 541 -0.35 -8.18 33.37
N ILE A 542 0.52 -8.23 32.35
CA ILE A 542 0.24 -7.70 31.01
C ILE A 542 -0.04 -8.88 30.08
N PRO A 543 -1.31 -9.09 29.68
CA PRO A 543 -1.66 -10.18 28.78
C PRO A 543 -0.90 -10.09 27.44
N ALA A 544 -0.58 -11.24 26.83
CA ALA A 544 0.17 -11.31 25.58
C ALA A 544 -0.49 -10.48 24.44
N GLU A 545 -1.81 -10.35 24.47
CA GLU A 545 -2.57 -9.54 23.50
C GLU A 545 -2.27 -8.04 23.60
N GLN A 546 -1.84 -7.57 24.75
CA GLN A 546 -1.52 -6.16 24.99
C GLN A 546 -0.04 -5.86 24.83
N ILE A 547 0.77 -6.87 24.44
CA ILE A 547 2.18 -6.75 24.14
C ILE A 547 2.35 -6.66 22.63
N GLN A 548 3.09 -5.65 22.16
CA GLN A 548 3.50 -5.54 20.77
C GLN A 548 5.00 -5.67 20.64
N VAL A 549 5.44 -6.63 19.84
CA VAL A 549 6.86 -6.72 19.47
C VAL A 549 7.14 -5.79 18.28
N LEU A 550 8.15 -4.94 18.42
CA LEU A 550 8.63 -4.05 17.36
C LEU A 550 10.07 -4.40 16.97
N THR A 551 10.36 -4.25 15.69
CA THR A 551 11.72 -4.42 15.15
C THR A 551 11.97 -3.46 13.99
N PRO A 552 13.19 -2.99 13.73
CA PRO A 552 13.49 -2.15 12.57
C PRO A 552 13.33 -2.87 11.23
N THR A 553 13.50 -4.21 11.19
CA THR A 553 13.69 -4.96 9.93
C THR A 553 12.63 -6.04 9.69
N ARG A 554 12.41 -6.41 8.42
CA ARG A 554 11.52 -7.53 8.04
C ARG A 554 12.27 -8.86 7.98
N LYS A 555 13.50 -8.86 7.47
CA LYS A 555 14.32 -10.05 7.23
C LYS A 555 15.34 -10.26 8.35
N GLY A 556 15.88 -11.48 8.44
CA GLY A 556 16.88 -11.87 9.43
C GLY A 556 16.28 -12.44 10.72
N PRO A 557 17.11 -12.90 11.67
CA PRO A 557 16.66 -13.59 12.89
C PRO A 557 15.69 -12.78 13.74
N CYS A 558 15.96 -11.48 13.93
CA CYS A 558 15.08 -10.56 14.67
C CYS A 558 14.13 -9.78 13.74
N GLY A 559 13.97 -10.18 12.48
CA GLY A 559 13.02 -9.59 11.54
C GLY A 559 11.58 -10.06 11.80
N THR A 560 10.60 -9.28 11.32
CA THR A 560 9.17 -9.57 11.55
C THR A 560 8.76 -10.92 11.01
N ILE A 561 9.30 -11.37 9.87
CA ILE A 561 8.97 -12.67 9.27
C ILE A 561 9.26 -13.80 10.25
N ASN A 562 10.50 -13.87 10.77
CA ASN A 562 10.89 -14.92 11.69
C ASN A 562 10.24 -14.77 13.07
N LEU A 563 10.14 -13.52 13.60
CA LEU A 563 9.53 -13.28 14.89
C LEU A 563 8.04 -13.64 14.88
N ASN A 564 7.29 -13.32 13.82
CA ASN A 564 5.88 -13.67 13.71
C ASN A 564 5.68 -15.19 13.71
N ARG A 565 6.47 -15.93 12.95
CA ARG A 565 6.42 -17.41 12.95
C ARG A 565 6.68 -18.00 14.34
N LEU A 566 7.72 -17.53 15.02
CA LEU A 566 8.10 -18.05 16.34
C LEU A 566 7.12 -17.62 17.45
N LEU A 567 6.61 -16.37 17.39
CA LEU A 567 5.60 -15.89 18.33
C LEU A 567 4.27 -16.59 18.13
N GLN A 568 3.87 -16.89 16.90
CA GLN A 568 2.70 -17.70 16.59
C GLN A 568 2.79 -19.08 17.28
N GLU A 569 3.91 -19.80 17.10
CA GLU A 569 4.13 -21.09 17.74
C GLU A 569 4.15 -21.01 19.29
N ALA A 570 4.67 -19.89 19.83
CA ALA A 570 4.75 -19.71 21.28
C ALA A 570 3.41 -19.31 21.91
N LEU A 571 2.61 -18.46 21.25
CA LEU A 571 1.40 -17.84 21.79
C LEU A 571 0.10 -18.48 21.28
N ASN A 572 0.13 -19.02 20.06
CA ASN A 572 -1.00 -19.68 19.42
C ASN A 572 -0.57 -21.03 18.79
N PRO A 573 -0.06 -22.00 19.59
CA PRO A 573 0.45 -23.26 19.06
C PRO A 573 -0.66 -24.08 18.36
N ARG A 574 -0.22 -24.92 17.45
CA ARG A 574 -1.08 -25.92 16.82
C ARG A 574 -1.64 -26.87 17.88
N THR A 575 -2.96 -27.01 17.90
CA THR A 575 -3.67 -27.96 18.81
C THR A 575 -4.66 -28.79 18.02
N PRO A 576 -4.95 -30.04 18.42
CA PRO A 576 -5.99 -30.84 17.76
C PRO A 576 -7.32 -30.09 17.68
N GLY A 577 -7.92 -30.08 16.49
CA GLY A 577 -9.20 -29.40 16.23
C GLY A 577 -9.09 -27.90 15.89
N LYS A 578 -7.92 -27.27 16.03
CA LYS A 578 -7.72 -25.90 15.60
C LYS A 578 -7.45 -25.88 14.09
N ARG A 579 -8.29 -25.16 13.36
CA ARG A 579 -8.16 -25.03 11.90
C ARG A 579 -7.03 -24.07 11.54
N GLU A 580 -6.32 -24.42 10.47
CA GLU A 580 -5.25 -23.61 9.89
C GLU A 580 -5.32 -23.67 8.36
N ILE A 581 -4.82 -22.62 7.70
CA ILE A 581 -4.72 -22.52 6.26
C ILE A 581 -3.30 -22.11 5.88
N LEU A 582 -2.76 -22.75 4.85
CA LEU A 582 -1.46 -22.44 4.28
C LEU A 582 -1.64 -21.47 3.09
N TRP A 583 -0.93 -20.35 3.12
CA TRP A 583 -0.89 -19.37 2.03
C TRP A 583 0.56 -19.03 1.69
N GLY A 584 1.07 -19.61 0.61
CA GLY A 584 2.49 -19.58 0.30
C GLY A 584 3.31 -20.21 1.45
N GLU A 585 4.27 -19.47 1.98
CA GLU A 585 5.08 -19.90 3.14
C GLU A 585 4.46 -19.55 4.50
N ARG A 586 3.28 -18.91 4.52
CA ARG A 586 2.62 -18.45 5.75
C ARG A 586 1.52 -19.40 6.17
N VAL A 587 1.45 -19.70 7.45
CA VAL A 587 0.36 -20.46 8.07
C VAL A 587 -0.50 -19.50 8.88
N PHE A 588 -1.80 -19.49 8.61
CA PHE A 588 -2.77 -18.74 9.40
C PHE A 588 -3.63 -19.71 10.21
N ARG A 589 -3.83 -19.45 11.51
CA ARG A 589 -4.59 -20.29 12.45
C ARG A 589 -5.72 -19.49 13.09
N VAL A 590 -6.78 -20.15 13.44
CA VAL A 590 -7.83 -19.56 14.31
C VAL A 590 -7.20 -19.03 15.58
N GLY A 591 -7.50 -17.79 15.93
CA GLY A 591 -6.94 -17.05 17.05
C GLY A 591 -5.67 -16.25 16.74
N ASP A 592 -5.11 -16.36 15.55
CA ASP A 592 -3.94 -15.57 15.16
C ASP A 592 -4.24 -14.08 15.18
N ARG A 593 -3.24 -13.33 15.64
CA ARG A 593 -3.21 -11.87 15.50
C ARG A 593 -2.72 -11.50 14.12
N ILE A 594 -3.54 -10.76 13.42
CA ILE A 594 -3.31 -10.36 12.04
C ILE A 594 -3.37 -8.84 11.87
N MET A 595 -2.87 -8.35 10.75
CA MET A 595 -2.95 -6.95 10.35
C MET A 595 -3.29 -6.86 8.88
N GLN A 596 -4.22 -5.97 8.52
CA GLN A 596 -4.46 -5.56 7.14
C GLN A 596 -3.23 -4.82 6.62
N THR A 597 -2.75 -5.20 5.44
CA THR A 597 -1.51 -4.65 4.84
C THR A 597 -1.76 -3.71 3.68
N ARG A 598 -2.99 -3.65 3.20
CA ARG A 598 -3.50 -2.76 2.14
C ARG A 598 -4.83 -2.15 2.56
N ASN A 599 -5.19 -1.03 1.94
CA ASN A 599 -6.55 -0.53 2.09
C ASN A 599 -7.46 -1.34 1.16
N ASP A 600 -8.53 -1.89 1.71
CA ASP A 600 -9.63 -2.47 0.95
C ASP A 600 -10.93 -1.80 1.38
N TYR A 601 -11.54 -1.03 0.48
CA TYR A 601 -12.72 -0.21 0.75
C TYR A 601 -14.02 -0.99 0.58
N ASP A 602 -13.97 -2.15 -0.08
CA ASP A 602 -15.13 -2.95 -0.48
C ASP A 602 -15.45 -4.03 0.56
N VAL A 603 -14.53 -4.33 1.46
CA VAL A 603 -14.76 -5.28 2.54
C VAL A 603 -15.91 -4.84 3.42
N VAL A 604 -17.02 -5.57 3.37
CA VAL A 604 -18.18 -5.33 4.23
C VAL A 604 -17.92 -5.97 5.60
N TRP A 605 -18.14 -5.20 6.66
CA TRP A 605 -18.04 -5.69 8.03
C TRP A 605 -19.32 -5.41 8.82
N GLN A 606 -19.56 -6.23 9.84
CA GLN A 606 -20.68 -6.09 10.77
C GLN A 606 -20.19 -6.16 12.22
N LYS A 607 -20.74 -5.34 13.09
CA LYS A 607 -20.56 -5.41 14.53
C LYS A 607 -21.65 -6.23 15.21
N ASP A 608 -21.40 -6.63 16.47
CA ASP A 608 -22.38 -7.39 17.28
C ASP A 608 -23.65 -6.58 17.59
N ASP A 609 -23.61 -5.27 17.55
CA ASP A 609 -24.75 -4.35 17.71
C ASP A 609 -25.60 -4.20 16.44
N GLY A 610 -25.26 -4.92 15.36
CA GLY A 610 -25.92 -4.85 14.06
C GLY A 610 -25.45 -3.72 13.16
N THR A 611 -24.51 -2.88 13.60
CA THR A 611 -23.92 -1.84 12.73
C THR A 611 -23.16 -2.48 11.58
N VAL A 612 -23.47 -2.07 10.36
CA VAL A 612 -22.80 -2.51 9.13
C VAL A 612 -22.01 -1.34 8.55
N GLY A 613 -20.84 -1.62 8.02
CA GLY A 613 -20.02 -0.64 7.31
C GLY A 613 -19.10 -1.30 6.29
N THR A 614 -18.33 -0.48 5.59
CA THR A 614 -17.38 -0.93 4.58
C THR A 614 -15.98 -0.40 4.86
N GLY A 615 -14.99 -1.11 4.34
CA GLY A 615 -13.58 -0.77 4.37
C GLY A 615 -12.79 -1.34 5.54
N MET A 616 -11.66 -1.98 5.19
CA MET A 616 -10.57 -2.35 6.09
C MET A 616 -9.29 -1.65 5.63
N PHE A 617 -8.54 -1.10 6.58
CA PHE A 617 -7.45 -0.19 6.24
C PHE A 617 -6.09 -0.74 6.63
N ASN A 618 -5.08 -0.36 5.87
CA ASN A 618 -3.69 -0.70 6.17
C ASN A 618 -3.34 -0.29 7.62
N GLY A 619 -2.84 -1.26 8.39
CA GLY A 619 -2.52 -1.09 9.80
C GLY A 619 -3.65 -1.51 10.75
N ASP A 620 -4.87 -1.79 10.28
CA ASP A 620 -5.92 -2.37 11.12
C ASP A 620 -5.47 -3.73 11.63
N VAL A 621 -5.50 -3.93 12.95
CA VAL A 621 -5.12 -5.19 13.58
C VAL A 621 -6.36 -5.90 14.09
N GLY A 622 -6.43 -7.19 13.82
CA GLY A 622 -7.53 -8.05 14.21
C GLY A 622 -7.06 -9.44 14.57
N ARG A 623 -8.04 -10.36 14.64
CA ARG A 623 -7.82 -11.78 14.87
C ARG A 623 -8.61 -12.63 13.88
N ILE A 624 -8.08 -13.80 13.58
CA ILE A 624 -8.82 -14.83 12.87
C ILE A 624 -9.82 -15.45 13.85
N ALA A 625 -11.10 -15.14 13.68
CA ALA A 625 -12.17 -15.66 14.53
C ALA A 625 -12.54 -17.09 14.13
N GLU A 626 -12.60 -17.36 12.81
CA GLU A 626 -13.00 -18.66 12.27
C GLU A 626 -12.30 -18.90 10.91
N ILE A 627 -12.08 -20.17 10.60
CA ILE A 627 -11.73 -20.67 9.27
C ILE A 627 -12.75 -21.73 8.94
N ASP A 628 -13.39 -21.68 7.77
CA ASP A 628 -14.42 -22.65 7.39
C ASP A 628 -13.85 -24.07 7.19
N ALA A 629 -14.74 -25.07 7.08
CA ALA A 629 -14.32 -26.45 6.98
C ALA A 629 -13.63 -26.79 5.65
N GLY A 630 -13.98 -26.05 4.59
CA GLY A 630 -13.40 -26.19 3.25
C GLY A 630 -12.11 -25.41 3.08
N GLY A 631 -11.82 -24.45 3.99
CA GLY A 631 -10.69 -23.54 3.85
C GLY A 631 -10.90 -22.52 2.75
N GLU A 632 -12.14 -22.20 2.36
CA GLU A 632 -12.46 -21.28 1.28
C GLU A 632 -12.64 -19.83 1.79
N TRP A 633 -13.01 -19.65 3.06
CA TRP A 633 -13.21 -18.35 3.66
C TRP A 633 -12.78 -18.31 5.14
N LEU A 634 -12.50 -17.11 5.62
CA LEU A 634 -12.15 -16.82 7.00
C LEU A 634 -13.07 -15.72 7.54
N ALA A 635 -13.45 -15.82 8.82
CA ALA A 635 -14.03 -14.70 9.54
C ALA A 635 -12.93 -13.97 10.33
N LEU A 636 -12.70 -12.72 10.00
CA LEU A 636 -11.73 -11.87 10.68
C LEU A 636 -12.44 -10.86 11.58
N ASP A 637 -11.93 -10.64 12.77
CA ASP A 637 -12.46 -9.66 13.73
C ASP A 637 -11.43 -8.54 13.96
N PHE A 638 -11.74 -7.35 13.48
CA PHE A 638 -10.94 -6.14 13.64
C PHE A 638 -11.60 -5.21 14.67
N ASP A 639 -11.31 -5.38 15.94
CA ASP A 639 -11.88 -4.57 17.04
C ASP A 639 -13.44 -4.59 17.05
N GLY A 640 -14.04 -5.78 16.93
CA GLY A 640 -15.49 -5.98 16.90
C GLY A 640 -16.14 -5.77 15.53
N ARG A 641 -15.37 -5.39 14.49
CA ARG A 641 -15.79 -5.38 13.09
C ARG A 641 -15.51 -6.76 12.50
N LYS A 642 -16.53 -7.58 12.35
CA LYS A 642 -16.42 -8.92 11.78
C LYS A 642 -16.61 -8.87 10.27
N ALA A 643 -15.62 -9.36 9.54
CA ALA A 643 -15.62 -9.37 8.07
C ALA A 643 -15.28 -10.76 7.53
N PRO A 644 -16.00 -11.26 6.51
CA PRO A 644 -15.62 -12.45 5.78
C PRO A 644 -14.50 -12.12 4.78
N TYR A 645 -13.48 -12.98 4.73
CA TYR A 645 -12.38 -12.91 3.78
C TYR A 645 -12.29 -14.20 2.98
N SER A 646 -12.20 -14.08 1.67
CA SER A 646 -11.87 -15.23 0.83
C SER A 646 -10.36 -15.56 0.93
N VAL A 647 -10.00 -16.74 0.44
CA VAL A 647 -8.58 -17.16 0.46
C VAL A 647 -7.68 -16.22 -0.35
N GLU A 648 -8.18 -15.67 -1.45
CA GLU A 648 -7.43 -14.70 -2.28
C GLU A 648 -7.08 -13.44 -1.50
N MET A 649 -7.97 -12.99 -0.60
CA MET A 649 -7.75 -11.82 0.25
C MET A 649 -6.68 -12.04 1.33
N LEU A 650 -6.18 -13.28 1.52
CA LEU A 650 -5.04 -13.55 2.41
C LEU A 650 -3.74 -12.87 1.95
N SER A 651 -3.67 -12.45 0.69
CA SER A 651 -2.59 -11.61 0.18
C SER A 651 -2.54 -10.23 0.83
N GLU A 652 -3.65 -9.77 1.40
CA GLU A 652 -3.82 -8.45 2.01
C GLU A 652 -3.59 -8.44 3.51
N ILE A 653 -3.42 -9.58 4.14
CA ILE A 653 -3.17 -9.69 5.58
C ILE A 653 -1.81 -10.30 5.88
N ASP A 654 -1.28 -9.99 7.06
CA ASP A 654 -0.05 -10.57 7.57
C ASP A 654 -0.20 -10.86 9.08
N LEU A 655 0.63 -11.76 9.63
CA LEU A 655 0.71 -11.95 11.07
C LEU A 655 1.20 -10.67 11.75
N ALA A 656 0.66 -10.34 12.91
CA ALA A 656 0.90 -9.08 13.60
C ALA A 656 1.38 -9.21 15.05
N TYR A 657 1.95 -10.33 15.43
CA TYR A 657 2.62 -10.50 16.73
C TYR A 657 3.85 -9.60 16.81
N ALA A 658 4.61 -9.49 15.72
CA ALA A 658 5.70 -8.56 15.54
C ALA A 658 5.45 -7.65 14.34
N GLN A 659 5.77 -6.36 14.47
CA GLN A 659 5.63 -5.35 13.41
C GLN A 659 6.92 -4.57 13.23
N THR A 660 7.12 -4.00 12.03
CA THR A 660 8.21 -3.04 11.87
C THR A 660 7.84 -1.71 12.54
N VAL A 661 8.85 -0.96 12.98
CA VAL A 661 8.65 0.38 13.57
C VAL A 661 7.88 1.29 12.61
N HIS A 662 8.12 1.19 11.30
CA HIS A 662 7.39 1.96 10.27
C HIS A 662 5.89 1.62 10.25
N LYS A 663 5.54 0.33 10.31
CA LYS A 663 4.13 -0.09 10.35
C LYS A 663 3.42 0.19 11.68
N ALA A 664 4.18 0.48 12.72
CA ALA A 664 3.65 0.85 14.03
C ALA A 664 3.42 2.37 14.19
N GLN A 665 3.74 3.19 13.18
CA GLN A 665 3.44 4.62 13.19
C GLN A 665 1.92 4.85 13.33
N GLY A 666 1.52 5.92 14.00
CA GLY A 666 0.12 6.22 14.31
C GLY A 666 -0.55 5.28 15.32
N SER A 667 0.18 4.27 15.84
CA SER A 667 -0.32 3.32 16.83
C SER A 667 0.39 3.50 18.18
N GLU A 668 -0.30 3.24 19.27
CA GLU A 668 0.29 3.13 20.60
C GLU A 668 -0.13 1.82 21.27
N TYR A 669 0.76 1.26 22.05
CA TYR A 669 0.55 -0.04 22.68
C TYR A 669 0.78 0.07 24.19
N ARG A 670 0.05 -0.69 24.99
CA ARG A 670 0.23 -0.74 26.42
C ARG A 670 1.65 -1.15 26.79
N CYS A 671 2.14 -2.22 26.18
CA CYS A 671 3.51 -2.72 26.34
C CYS A 671 4.19 -2.92 24.99
N VAL A 672 5.41 -2.42 24.86
CA VAL A 672 6.26 -2.64 23.68
C VAL A 672 7.50 -3.44 24.05
N VAL A 673 7.80 -4.47 23.29
CA VAL A 673 9.07 -5.19 23.32
C VAL A 673 9.82 -4.85 22.02
N LEU A 674 10.87 -4.05 22.13
CA LEU A 674 11.68 -3.62 20.98
C LEU A 674 12.89 -4.55 20.80
N ALA A 675 12.94 -5.27 19.69
CA ALA A 675 14.11 -6.05 19.28
C ALA A 675 15.10 -5.16 18.51
N ALA A 676 16.11 -4.62 19.22
CA ALA A 676 17.08 -3.65 18.71
C ALA A 676 18.43 -4.30 18.42
N MET A 677 18.53 -4.98 17.28
CA MET A 677 19.76 -5.63 16.81
C MET A 677 20.35 -4.87 15.62
N PRO A 678 21.67 -5.00 15.36
CA PRO A 678 22.28 -4.43 14.15
C PRO A 678 21.54 -4.85 12.89
N SER A 679 21.25 -3.90 12.02
CA SER A 679 20.51 -4.11 10.78
C SER A 679 21.03 -3.19 9.66
N ALA A 680 20.30 -3.07 8.55
CA ALA A 680 20.69 -2.19 7.44
C ALA A 680 20.97 -0.75 7.92
N PRO A 681 22.02 -0.08 7.43
CA PRO A 681 22.39 1.28 7.88
C PRO A 681 21.26 2.31 7.78
N SER A 682 20.38 2.17 6.79
CA SER A 682 19.21 3.04 6.60
C SER A 682 18.16 2.92 7.72
N LEU A 683 18.14 1.80 8.45
CA LEU A 683 17.27 1.54 9.58
C LEU A 683 17.91 1.86 10.93
N MET A 684 19.25 2.03 10.96
CA MET A 684 20.02 2.32 12.17
C MET A 684 20.12 3.82 12.41
N VAL A 685 18.97 4.51 12.45
CA VAL A 685 18.86 5.95 12.58
C VAL A 685 18.04 6.36 13.81
N ARG A 686 18.29 7.57 14.32
CA ARG A 686 17.63 8.16 15.48
C ARG A 686 16.09 8.12 15.39
N GLY A 687 15.53 8.50 14.23
CA GLY A 687 14.09 8.55 14.01
C GLY A 687 13.41 7.20 14.19
N VAL A 688 14.06 6.10 13.78
CA VAL A 688 13.53 4.73 14.00
C VAL A 688 13.49 4.40 15.49
N LEU A 689 14.59 4.68 16.22
CA LEU A 689 14.63 4.43 17.65
C LEU A 689 13.61 5.30 18.40
N TYR A 690 13.58 6.60 18.14
CA TYR A 690 12.64 7.54 18.75
C TYR A 690 11.19 7.12 18.52
N THR A 691 10.83 6.81 17.27
CA THR A 691 9.48 6.35 16.95
C THR A 691 9.13 5.07 17.69
N ALA A 692 10.06 4.11 17.80
CA ALA A 692 9.82 2.87 18.53
C ALA A 692 9.57 3.10 20.04
N LEU A 693 10.38 3.98 20.67
CA LEU A 693 10.22 4.30 22.09
C LEU A 693 8.84 4.94 22.36
N THR A 694 8.43 5.86 21.50
CA THR A 694 7.18 6.62 21.64
C THR A 694 5.92 5.80 21.36
N ARG A 695 6.04 4.54 20.94
CA ARG A 695 4.88 3.63 20.76
C ARG A 695 4.42 2.98 22.08
N ALA A 696 5.24 2.99 23.12
CA ALA A 696 4.90 2.40 24.42
C ALA A 696 4.16 3.41 25.31
N ARG A 697 3.07 2.97 25.94
CA ARG A 697 2.27 3.78 26.88
C ARG A 697 2.63 3.54 28.35
N GLU A 698 2.71 2.26 28.76
CA GLU A 698 2.90 1.88 30.16
C GLU A 698 4.23 1.15 30.39
N LEU A 699 4.71 0.39 29.41
CA LEU A 699 5.93 -0.39 29.56
C LEU A 699 6.69 -0.51 28.25
N LEU A 700 8.00 -0.27 28.31
CA LEU A 700 8.93 -0.50 27.22
C LEU A 700 10.06 -1.43 27.67
N VAL A 701 10.25 -2.54 26.98
CA VAL A 701 11.38 -3.43 27.16
C VAL A 701 12.19 -3.48 25.89
N ILE A 702 13.44 -3.03 25.93
CA ILE A 702 14.37 -3.12 24.80
C ILE A 702 15.22 -4.38 24.98
N VAL A 703 15.23 -5.23 23.97
CA VAL A 703 16.08 -6.44 23.89
C VAL A 703 17.04 -6.29 22.73
N GLY A 704 18.33 -6.23 22.99
CA GLY A 704 19.27 -6.07 21.88
C GLY A 704 20.68 -5.68 22.29
N ASP A 705 21.41 -5.15 21.29
CA ASP A 705 22.79 -4.71 21.44
C ASP A 705 22.87 -3.24 21.87
N ASP A 706 23.57 -2.97 22.97
CA ASP A 706 23.76 -1.63 23.49
C ASP A 706 24.56 -0.72 22.54
N ALA A 707 25.49 -1.28 21.77
CA ALA A 707 26.23 -0.54 20.75
C ALA A 707 25.34 -0.10 19.60
N ALA A 708 24.43 -0.97 19.16
CA ALA A 708 23.45 -0.66 18.12
C ALA A 708 22.51 0.49 18.56
N ILE A 709 21.98 0.44 19.77
CA ILE A 709 21.09 1.49 20.32
C ILE A 709 21.82 2.83 20.41
N ARG A 710 23.07 2.85 20.91
CA ARG A 710 23.88 4.07 20.97
C ARG A 710 24.16 4.64 19.60
N SER A 711 24.48 3.77 18.62
CA SER A 711 24.68 4.16 17.23
C SER A 711 23.43 4.77 16.63
N MET A 712 22.26 4.17 16.86
CA MET A 712 20.98 4.73 16.40
C MET A 712 20.71 6.10 17.01
N ALA A 713 20.89 6.28 18.31
CA ALA A 713 20.66 7.57 18.98
C ALA A 713 21.57 8.68 18.45
N ALA A 714 22.84 8.36 18.19
CA ALA A 714 23.83 9.31 17.67
C ALA A 714 23.64 9.62 16.17
N ASN A 715 22.99 8.71 15.41
CA ASN A 715 22.83 8.83 13.97
C ASN A 715 21.60 9.66 13.61
N ASP A 716 21.80 10.94 13.34
CA ASP A 716 20.75 11.88 12.90
C ASP A 716 20.56 11.92 11.38
N ARG A 717 21.23 11.03 10.64
CA ARG A 717 21.04 10.89 9.20
C ARG A 717 19.61 10.45 8.91
N GLN A 718 18.67 11.38 9.06
CA GLN A 718 17.44 11.30 8.30
C GLN A 718 17.88 11.22 6.84
N GLN A 719 17.37 10.24 6.10
CA GLN A 719 17.56 10.25 4.66
C GLN A 719 17.20 11.66 4.18
N LYS A 720 18.19 12.41 3.69
CA LYS A 720 17.94 13.72 3.12
C LYS A 720 17.04 13.49 1.92
N ARG A 721 15.78 13.75 2.10
CA ARG A 721 14.80 13.68 1.00
C ARG A 721 14.96 14.94 0.16
N TYR A 722 15.00 14.77 -1.14
CA TYR A 722 14.92 15.86 -2.08
C TYR A 722 13.46 16.28 -2.18
N SER A 723 13.15 17.51 -1.71
CA SER A 723 11.84 18.15 -1.75
C SER A 723 12.02 19.64 -2.04
N GLY A 724 11.18 20.19 -2.89
CA GLY A 724 11.16 21.62 -3.24
C GLY A 724 10.15 22.42 -2.43
N LEU A 725 9.26 21.79 -1.65
CA LEU A 725 8.15 22.45 -0.98
C LEU A 725 8.59 23.62 -0.08
N LYS A 726 9.59 23.41 0.76
CA LYS A 726 10.17 24.48 1.57
C LYS A 726 10.68 25.64 0.72
N TRP A 727 11.42 25.34 -0.34
CA TRP A 727 11.98 26.36 -1.23
C TRP A 727 10.86 27.16 -1.91
N ARG A 728 9.84 26.49 -2.44
CA ARG A 728 8.67 27.13 -3.07
C ARG A 728 7.95 28.08 -2.12
N LEU A 729 7.71 27.65 -0.87
CA LEU A 729 7.07 28.49 0.15
C LEU A 729 7.91 29.73 0.50
N CYS A 730 9.23 29.60 0.52
CA CYS A 730 10.10 30.72 0.84
C CYS A 730 10.21 31.76 -0.30
N HIS A 731 10.10 31.32 -1.57
CA HIS A 731 10.33 32.15 -2.76
C HIS A 731 9.04 32.43 -3.55
N ALA A 732 7.87 32.16 -2.98
CA ALA A 732 6.59 32.38 -3.65
C ALA A 732 6.26 33.85 -3.96
N GLY A 733 7.00 34.81 -3.40
CA GLY A 733 6.89 36.24 -3.73
C GLY A 733 7.86 36.71 -4.82
N ASP A 734 8.88 35.90 -5.18
CA ASP A 734 9.93 36.29 -6.12
C ASP A 734 9.64 35.83 -7.57
N ALA A 735 8.48 35.22 -7.81
CA ALA A 735 8.09 34.65 -9.13
C ALA A 735 7.44 35.69 -10.06
N SER A 736 7.89 36.93 -10.02
CA SER A 736 7.50 37.97 -10.98
C SER A 736 8.71 38.51 -11.75
N GLU A 737 9.66 37.63 -12.11
CA GLU A 737 10.67 37.93 -13.16
C GLU A 737 10.91 36.71 -14.02
#